data_680cae4f08fc3a804c1f77049d3b1375
#
_entry.id   680cae4f08fc3a804c1f77049d3b1375
#
_cell.length_a   1.000
_cell.length_b   1.000
_cell.length_c   1.000
_cell.angle_alpha   90.00
_cell.angle_beta   90.00
_cell.angle_gamma   90.00
#
_symmetry.space_group_name_H-M   'P 1'
#
loop_
_entity.id
_entity.type
_entity.pdbx_description
1 polymer ?
#
loop_
_entity_poly.entity_id
_entity_poly.type
_entity_poly.pdbx_seq_one_letter_code
_entity_poly.pdbx_strand_id
1 'polypeptide(L)'
;MTEINTEYERLAMPGTRSTSKSGSNAKARSEGQPPDNDGGLLHNYGPNVQIRRAQPAEIGGQPFAAAAVPKATVAVLNQTEKLGLSAFNLRRSAKYRAAKAKRPRDGEDWDMHGCAPEAPVGRDAMQALGAAAPGERGAGDPFLAGSVAVGIIIVNGPTAATRFSAAERVKVVAEVQAGLTWLGNQDPASGVSWHYEINNVSISTSTTATAADDESRWRNPAMGALGQTQNWQGVLNYVSALRTRLGTRWAYCVFFVKGYPLWHFAYASAPRIVMDYANDGWGPDNIDRVFTHETGHIFSCPDEYAAASCNCTSTHGIYNEPNRNCATCAPGGGVACLMKANDWTMCASTRRHLGWGLTSTRVPQGAPVHAVSRAANKLDIFFTDQDGRVMSAAWEPSMPNWWQGFWHIQGGMAAAGAPVTAVSRGANKLDIFVVGTDNRVYTAAWRPDTGWQGWWRIGNISVPHRSQISVVSRSADHLDIFATDVSGRVMSAAWQPSFADGWHGWWHIQGGMAAPGAPVGAAVRGPNQLDIFVVGTDGRVYTAAWQPSFTDGWHGWWRVGNTRFPAGGHVNAVSRSANKLDIFAIANGGETMTAAWEPAFTDGWHGWWHIQGGRGRPGAPIHAVSRSANKLDVFVTGTDRGIFTAAWEPAFTDGWHGWWRLNGGSAALGAAVTAVSRSANKLDAFVVGGDSRIYTAAWEPTFTDWWHGWWPMGV
;
A
#
# COMPACT_ATOMS: atom_id res chain seq x y z
N MET A 1 -17.14 3.08 -18.92
CA MET A 1 -16.73 4.40 -19.49
C MET A 1 -16.41 5.34 -18.34
N THR A 2 -15.13 5.50 -18.02
CA THR A 2 -14.67 6.51 -17.06
C THR A 2 -14.30 7.73 -17.89
N GLU A 3 -15.23 8.66 -18.06
CA GLU A 3 -14.92 9.97 -18.66
C GLU A 3 -13.82 10.63 -17.84
N ILE A 4 -12.84 11.24 -18.54
CA ILE A 4 -11.82 12.07 -17.87
C ILE A 4 -12.55 13.29 -17.31
N ASN A 5 -12.86 13.23 -16.03
CA ASN A 5 -13.71 14.21 -15.39
C ASN A 5 -12.86 15.42 -14.97
N THR A 6 -12.91 16.49 -15.77
CA THR A 6 -12.28 17.78 -15.43
C THR A 6 -12.99 18.49 -14.25
N GLU A 7 -14.04 17.91 -13.68
CA GLU A 7 -14.75 18.42 -12.50
C GLU A 7 -13.88 18.33 -11.22
N TYR A 8 -12.86 17.46 -11.22
CA TYR A 8 -11.95 17.27 -10.09
C TYR A 8 -10.66 18.11 -10.14
N GLU A 9 -10.60 19.05 -11.09
CA GLU A 9 -9.44 19.93 -11.26
C GLU A 9 -9.81 21.39 -11.06
N ARG A 10 -8.94 22.15 -10.37
CA ARG A 10 -9.05 23.60 -10.22
C ARG A 10 -7.79 24.31 -10.68
N LEU A 11 -7.95 25.45 -11.36
CA LEU A 11 -6.88 26.34 -11.73
C LEU A 11 -6.49 27.24 -10.54
N ALA A 12 -5.20 27.27 -10.17
CA ALA A 12 -4.67 28.17 -9.17
C ALA A 12 -3.76 29.22 -9.84
N MET A 13 -4.07 30.50 -9.61
CA MET A 13 -3.29 31.65 -10.10
C MET A 13 -3.10 32.67 -8.98
N PRO A 14 -2.01 33.45 -8.95
CA PRO A 14 -1.84 34.55 -8.00
C PRO A 14 -2.99 35.56 -8.12
N GLY A 15 -3.57 35.93 -7.00
CA GLY A 15 -4.69 36.90 -6.96
C GLY A 15 -6.10 36.31 -6.89
N THR A 16 -6.31 35.01 -7.10
CA THR A 16 -7.60 34.34 -6.86
C THR A 16 -7.66 33.83 -5.42
N ARG A 17 -7.78 34.73 -4.43
CA ARG A 17 -8.06 34.33 -3.05
C ARG A 17 -9.51 33.86 -2.95
N SER A 18 -9.70 32.60 -2.58
CA SER A 18 -10.98 32.13 -2.01
C SER A 18 -11.16 32.82 -0.65
N THR A 19 -12.29 33.48 -0.48
CA THR A 19 -12.68 34.09 0.79
C THR A 19 -13.17 33.02 1.75
N SER A 20 -12.28 32.27 2.36
CA SER A 20 -12.56 31.55 3.60
C SER A 20 -11.65 32.12 4.69
N LYS A 21 -12.26 32.84 5.63
CA LYS A 21 -11.61 33.32 6.85
C LYS A 21 -11.24 32.13 7.74
N SER A 22 -9.97 31.83 7.88
CA SER A 22 -9.43 31.18 9.06
C SER A 22 -8.05 31.78 9.32
N GLY A 23 -7.93 32.48 10.45
CA GLY A 23 -6.68 33.08 10.87
C GLY A 23 -5.74 32.01 11.42
N SER A 24 -4.47 32.07 11.01
CA SER A 24 -3.36 31.54 11.79
C SER A 24 -2.06 32.20 11.38
N ASN A 25 -1.27 32.56 12.36
CA ASN A 25 0.01 33.25 12.32
C ASN A 25 1.06 32.55 11.45
N ALA A 26 1.68 33.32 10.55
CA ALA A 26 2.89 32.91 9.83
C ALA A 26 4.10 32.99 10.79
N LYS A 27 4.67 31.83 11.16
CA LYS A 27 6.01 31.72 11.70
C LYS A 27 7.01 31.46 10.57
N ALA A 28 8.15 32.13 10.62
CA ALA A 28 9.27 31.97 9.69
C ALA A 28 9.79 30.51 9.72
N ARG A 29 10.04 29.95 8.54
CA ARG A 29 10.58 28.59 8.35
C ARG A 29 12.07 28.54 8.63
N SER A 30 12.51 27.50 9.31
CA SER A 30 13.93 27.11 9.46
C SER A 30 14.35 26.21 8.29
N GLU A 31 15.53 26.42 7.74
CA GLU A 31 16.14 25.56 6.71
C GLU A 31 16.34 24.14 7.25
N GLY A 32 15.78 23.14 6.54
CA GLY A 32 16.01 21.72 6.84
C GLY A 32 14.77 20.80 6.90
N GLN A 33 13.56 21.29 6.63
CA GLN A 33 12.39 20.41 6.51
C GLN A 33 12.24 19.86 5.07
N PRO A 34 11.87 18.57 4.89
CA PRO A 34 11.53 18.03 3.58
C PRO A 34 10.39 18.85 2.96
N PRO A 35 10.32 18.98 1.61
CA PRO A 35 9.27 19.74 0.97
C PRO A 35 7.90 19.21 1.39
N ASP A 36 7.01 20.11 1.80
CA ASP A 36 5.64 19.81 2.14
C ASP A 36 5.02 18.97 1.04
N ASN A 37 4.40 17.87 1.44
CA ASN A 37 3.54 17.06 0.59
C ASN A 37 2.34 17.95 0.19
N ASP A 38 2.47 18.66 -0.93
CA ASP A 38 1.45 19.59 -1.45
C ASP A 38 0.33 18.76 -2.11
N GLY A 39 -0.34 17.96 -1.28
CA GLY A 39 -1.28 16.88 -1.61
C GLY A 39 -2.44 17.24 -2.54
N GLY A 40 -2.40 18.43 -3.12
CA GLY A 40 -3.36 18.90 -4.10
C GLY A 40 -2.77 19.25 -5.46
N LEU A 41 -1.45 19.42 -5.60
CA LEU A 41 -0.83 19.81 -6.87
C LEU A 41 -0.87 18.64 -7.86
N LEU A 42 -1.35 18.92 -9.07
CA LEU A 42 -1.38 17.94 -10.17
C LEU A 42 -0.50 18.38 -11.34
N HIS A 43 -0.62 19.64 -11.80
CA HIS A 43 0.20 20.19 -12.86
C HIS A 43 0.79 21.53 -12.46
N ASN A 44 2.08 21.73 -12.72
CA ASN A 44 2.82 22.97 -12.47
C ASN A 44 3.46 23.47 -13.75
N TYR A 45 2.98 24.59 -14.28
CA TYR A 45 3.53 25.26 -15.45
C TYR A 45 4.41 26.45 -15.11
N GLY A 46 4.56 26.75 -13.82
CA GLY A 46 5.31 27.88 -13.29
C GLY A 46 4.61 28.51 -12.09
N PRO A 47 5.16 29.59 -11.52
CA PRO A 47 4.63 30.20 -10.31
C PRO A 47 3.22 30.78 -10.50
N ASN A 48 2.83 31.10 -11.74
CA ASN A 48 1.57 31.78 -12.02
C ASN A 48 0.46 30.84 -12.53
N VAL A 49 0.77 29.59 -12.93
CA VAL A 49 -0.22 28.64 -13.48
C VAL A 49 0.01 27.25 -12.91
N GLN A 50 -0.90 26.84 -12.04
CA GLN A 50 -0.94 25.51 -11.44
C GLN A 50 -2.35 24.92 -11.57
N ILE A 51 -2.42 23.61 -11.74
CA ILE A 51 -3.68 22.88 -11.71
C ILE A 51 -3.61 21.92 -10.51
N ARG A 52 -4.63 21.98 -9.67
CA ARG A 52 -4.73 21.21 -8.43
C ARG A 52 -5.93 20.29 -8.46
N ARG A 53 -5.89 19.21 -7.71
CA ARG A 53 -7.06 18.36 -7.45
C ARG A 53 -8.10 19.15 -6.68
N ALA A 54 -9.36 19.08 -7.08
CA ALA A 54 -10.47 19.66 -6.33
C ALA A 54 -10.70 18.87 -5.05
N GLN A 55 -11.01 19.57 -3.95
CA GLN A 55 -11.36 18.93 -2.69
C GLN A 55 -12.82 18.44 -2.74
N PRO A 56 -13.18 17.34 -2.03
CA PRO A 56 -14.56 16.82 -2.02
C PRO A 56 -15.63 17.85 -1.64
N ALA A 57 -15.32 18.80 -0.76
CA ALA A 57 -16.23 19.89 -0.36
C ALA A 57 -16.47 20.92 -1.49
N GLU A 58 -15.63 20.94 -2.52
CA GLU A 58 -15.72 21.86 -3.67
C GLU A 58 -16.52 21.24 -4.83
N ILE A 59 -16.82 19.93 -4.77
CA ILE A 59 -17.49 19.17 -5.85
C ILE A 59 -19.02 19.40 -5.85
N GLY A 60 -19.61 19.82 -4.74
CA GLY A 60 -21.05 20.10 -4.59
C GLY A 60 -21.50 21.53 -4.97
N GLY A 61 -20.59 22.40 -5.35
CA GLY A 61 -20.86 23.75 -5.81
C GLY A 61 -21.04 23.79 -7.33
N GLN A 62 -21.80 24.75 -7.84
CA GLN A 62 -21.99 25.03 -9.27
C GLN A 62 -20.70 24.77 -10.08
N PRO A 63 -20.76 24.11 -11.28
CA PRO A 63 -19.60 23.91 -12.09
C PRO A 63 -18.89 25.25 -12.30
N PHE A 64 -17.61 25.34 -11.90
CA PHE A 64 -16.81 26.55 -12.09
C PHE A 64 -16.84 26.92 -13.58
N ALA A 65 -17.67 27.88 -13.95
CA ALA A 65 -17.49 28.58 -15.21
C ALA A 65 -16.04 29.11 -15.16
N ALA A 66 -15.26 28.82 -16.20
CA ALA A 66 -13.91 29.34 -16.31
C ALA A 66 -14.02 30.86 -16.13
N ALA A 67 -13.69 31.37 -14.93
CA ALA A 67 -13.64 32.79 -14.71
C ALA A 67 -12.64 33.30 -15.74
N ALA A 68 -13.05 34.18 -16.62
CA ALA A 68 -12.19 34.71 -17.66
C ALA A 68 -10.96 35.30 -16.99
N VAL A 69 -9.81 34.65 -17.14
CA VAL A 69 -8.56 35.13 -16.55
C VAL A 69 -8.32 36.54 -17.09
N PRO A 70 -8.15 37.56 -16.23
CA PRO A 70 -7.99 38.94 -16.69
C PRO A 70 -6.86 39.04 -17.70
N LYS A 71 -7.07 39.82 -18.78
CA LYS A 71 -6.05 40.03 -19.83
C LYS A 71 -4.71 40.50 -19.27
N ALA A 72 -4.73 41.34 -18.24
CA ALA A 72 -3.52 41.79 -17.53
C ALA A 72 -2.74 40.65 -16.90
N THR A 73 -3.42 39.65 -16.32
CA THR A 73 -2.80 38.46 -15.74
C THR A 73 -2.18 37.60 -16.84
N VAL A 74 -2.86 37.42 -17.98
CA VAL A 74 -2.31 36.63 -19.11
C VAL A 74 -1.08 37.31 -19.73
N ALA A 75 -0.98 38.64 -19.68
CA ALA A 75 0.12 39.37 -20.27
C ALA A 75 1.48 39.06 -19.59
N VAL A 76 1.49 38.79 -18.29
CA VAL A 76 2.72 38.51 -17.51
C VAL A 76 3.16 37.06 -17.53
N LEU A 77 2.35 36.16 -18.08
CA LEU A 77 2.67 34.73 -18.17
C LEU A 77 3.81 34.48 -19.17
N ASN A 78 4.71 33.55 -18.82
CA ASN A 78 5.69 33.02 -19.77
C ASN A 78 5.04 32.08 -20.80
N GLN A 79 5.81 31.58 -21.76
CA GLN A 79 5.29 30.73 -22.84
C GLN A 79 4.72 29.40 -22.32
N THR A 80 5.40 28.74 -21.38
CA THR A 80 4.94 27.49 -20.75
C THR A 80 3.61 27.70 -20.03
N GLU A 81 3.50 28.75 -19.24
CA GLU A 81 2.29 29.11 -18.50
C GLU A 81 1.11 29.44 -19.44
N LYS A 82 1.38 30.20 -20.54
CA LYS A 82 0.35 30.50 -21.55
C LYS A 82 -0.20 29.25 -22.23
N LEU A 83 0.67 28.33 -22.58
CA LEU A 83 0.27 27.06 -23.20
C LEU A 83 -0.47 26.16 -22.22
N GLY A 84 -0.01 26.06 -20.96
CA GLY A 84 -0.70 25.30 -19.92
C GLY A 84 -2.09 25.81 -19.62
N LEU A 85 -2.27 27.13 -19.50
CA LEU A 85 -3.58 27.76 -19.33
C LEU A 85 -4.50 27.54 -20.54
N SER A 86 -3.96 27.70 -21.76
CA SER A 86 -4.74 27.48 -22.99
C SER A 86 -5.17 26.04 -23.14
N ALA A 87 -4.32 25.08 -22.77
CA ALA A 87 -4.60 23.66 -22.77
C ALA A 87 -5.71 23.30 -21.75
N PHE A 88 -5.63 23.82 -20.54
CA PHE A 88 -6.67 23.66 -19.54
C PHE A 88 -8.03 24.16 -20.02
N ASN A 89 -8.07 25.35 -20.60
CA ASN A 89 -9.30 25.92 -21.16
C ASN A 89 -9.84 25.08 -22.35
N LEU A 90 -8.94 24.58 -23.22
CA LEU A 90 -9.33 23.71 -24.34
C LEU A 90 -9.99 22.43 -23.84
N ARG A 91 -9.40 21.75 -22.87
CA ARG A 91 -9.95 20.51 -22.26
C ARG A 91 -11.34 20.70 -21.68
N ARG A 92 -11.66 21.88 -21.16
CA ARG A 92 -12.98 22.22 -20.62
C ARG A 92 -14.00 22.63 -21.69
N SER A 93 -13.59 22.83 -22.94
CA SER A 93 -14.48 23.20 -24.00
C SER A 93 -15.40 22.06 -24.44
N ALA A 94 -16.65 22.39 -24.84
CA ALA A 94 -17.60 21.42 -25.40
C ALA A 94 -17.03 20.72 -26.63
N LYS A 95 -16.29 21.49 -27.49
CA LYS A 95 -15.64 20.94 -28.68
C LYS A 95 -14.64 19.83 -28.37
N TYR A 96 -13.80 20.04 -27.38
CA TYR A 96 -12.80 19.03 -26.95
C TYR A 96 -13.49 17.78 -26.42
N ARG A 97 -14.45 17.93 -25.51
CA ARG A 97 -15.21 16.81 -24.96
C ARG A 97 -15.95 16.02 -26.03
N ALA A 98 -16.59 16.71 -27.00
CA ALA A 98 -17.25 16.04 -28.10
C ALA A 98 -16.28 15.26 -29.02
N ALA A 99 -15.06 15.77 -29.22
CA ALA A 99 -14.02 15.05 -29.96
C ALA A 99 -13.59 13.80 -29.22
N LYS A 100 -13.39 13.90 -27.91
CA LYS A 100 -13.01 12.74 -27.04
C LYS A 100 -14.08 11.66 -26.99
N ALA A 101 -15.36 12.03 -26.98
CA ALA A 101 -16.47 11.07 -27.02
C ALA A 101 -16.60 10.33 -28.38
N LYS A 102 -15.94 10.82 -29.43
CA LYS A 102 -15.94 10.26 -30.78
C LYS A 102 -14.55 9.84 -31.26
N ARG A 103 -13.60 9.62 -30.29
CA ARG A 103 -12.23 9.25 -30.65
C ARG A 103 -12.23 7.97 -31.50
N PRO A 104 -11.35 7.89 -32.52
CA PRO A 104 -11.28 6.69 -33.34
C PRO A 104 -10.65 5.55 -32.54
N ARG A 105 -11.01 4.31 -32.89
CA ARG A 105 -10.38 3.08 -32.40
C ARG A 105 -10.43 2.94 -30.87
N ASP A 106 -11.48 3.45 -30.21
CA ASP A 106 -11.68 3.37 -28.77
C ASP A 106 -11.83 1.91 -28.32
N GLY A 107 -10.99 1.46 -27.38
CA GLY A 107 -10.98 0.08 -26.88
C GLY A 107 -10.28 -0.95 -27.78
N GLU A 108 -9.76 -0.57 -28.94
CA GLU A 108 -8.99 -1.49 -29.79
C GLU A 108 -7.61 -1.76 -29.19
N ASP A 109 -7.12 -3.00 -29.33
CA ASP A 109 -5.76 -3.35 -28.94
C ASP A 109 -4.74 -2.54 -29.75
N TRP A 110 -3.61 -2.21 -29.12
CA TRP A 110 -2.50 -1.59 -29.85
C TRP A 110 -1.98 -2.56 -30.92
N ASP A 111 -1.69 -2.04 -32.12
CA ASP A 111 -1.34 -2.82 -33.30
C ASP A 111 0.11 -2.61 -33.76
N MET A 112 0.95 -2.01 -32.94
CA MET A 112 2.36 -1.80 -33.29
C MET A 112 3.10 -3.14 -33.36
N HIS A 113 3.63 -3.45 -34.55
CA HIS A 113 4.44 -4.63 -34.75
C HIS A 113 5.91 -4.35 -34.46
N GLY A 114 6.54 -5.23 -33.69
CA GLY A 114 7.99 -5.26 -33.59
C GLY A 114 8.62 -4.15 -32.75
N CYS A 115 8.07 -3.82 -31.61
CA CYS A 115 8.87 -3.17 -30.58
C CYS A 115 10.10 -4.04 -30.37
N ALA A 116 11.30 -3.50 -30.68
CA ALA A 116 12.52 -4.17 -30.30
C ALA A 116 12.43 -4.42 -28.79
N PRO A 117 12.82 -5.61 -28.29
CA PRO A 117 12.91 -5.83 -26.87
C PRO A 117 13.69 -4.64 -26.31
N GLU A 118 13.12 -3.97 -25.30
CA GLU A 118 13.72 -2.79 -24.71
C GLU A 118 15.21 -3.07 -24.48
N ALA A 119 16.05 -2.33 -25.19
CA ALA A 119 17.47 -2.34 -24.85
C ALA A 119 17.54 -1.92 -23.38
N PRO A 120 18.24 -2.66 -22.52
CA PRO A 120 18.29 -2.34 -21.11
C PRO A 120 18.67 -0.85 -21.00
N VAL A 121 17.81 -0.07 -20.34
CA VAL A 121 17.99 1.39 -20.21
C VAL A 121 19.36 1.60 -19.59
N GLY A 122 20.28 2.19 -20.34
CA GLY A 122 21.66 2.36 -19.89
C GLY A 122 21.73 3.13 -18.58
N ARG A 123 22.73 2.88 -17.77
CA ARG A 123 22.93 3.50 -16.46
C ARG A 123 22.79 5.04 -16.53
N ASP A 124 23.33 5.65 -17.57
CA ASP A 124 23.31 7.10 -17.77
C ASP A 124 21.89 7.63 -18.04
N ALA A 125 21.07 6.87 -18.76
CA ALA A 125 19.68 7.20 -19.03
C ALA A 125 18.82 7.13 -17.75
N MET A 126 19.02 6.10 -16.92
CA MET A 126 18.37 5.98 -15.62
C MET A 126 18.81 7.10 -14.65
N GLN A 127 20.09 7.47 -14.67
CA GLN A 127 20.60 8.57 -13.88
C GLN A 127 20.01 9.92 -14.34
N ALA A 128 19.89 10.16 -15.65
CA ALA A 128 19.23 11.35 -16.18
C ALA A 128 17.75 11.42 -15.78
N LEU A 129 17.04 10.30 -15.88
CA LEU A 129 15.64 10.17 -15.41
C LEU A 129 15.50 10.53 -13.92
N GLY A 130 16.50 10.23 -13.10
CA GLY A 130 16.47 10.45 -11.65
C GLY A 130 16.49 9.17 -10.84
N ALA A 131 16.65 8.02 -11.49
CA ALA A 131 16.78 6.77 -10.76
C ALA A 131 18.11 6.76 -9.99
N ALA A 132 18.05 6.54 -8.69
CA ALA A 132 19.21 6.17 -7.90
C ALA A 132 19.78 4.84 -8.39
N ALA A 133 21.08 4.61 -8.20
CA ALA A 133 21.68 3.32 -8.53
C ALA A 133 20.96 2.17 -7.80
N PRO A 134 20.91 0.95 -8.38
CA PRO A 134 20.39 -0.22 -7.68
C PRO A 134 21.10 -0.37 -6.32
N GLY A 135 20.37 -0.30 -5.21
CA GLY A 135 20.90 -0.35 -3.85
C GLY A 135 20.84 0.96 -3.05
N GLU A 136 20.69 2.11 -3.69
CA GLU A 136 20.53 3.42 -3.01
C GLU A 136 19.06 3.74 -2.64
N ARG A 137 18.12 2.95 -3.13
CA ARG A 137 16.69 3.06 -2.76
C ARG A 137 16.35 2.06 -1.69
N GLY A 138 15.63 2.52 -0.71
CA GLY A 138 14.94 1.60 0.16
C GLY A 138 14.01 0.70 -0.66
N ALA A 139 14.13 -0.62 -0.51
CA ALA A 139 13.20 -1.55 -1.12
C ALA A 139 11.77 -1.13 -0.71
N GLY A 140 10.97 -0.69 -1.69
CA GLY A 140 9.58 -0.34 -1.45
C GLY A 140 9.14 1.10 -1.75
N ASP A 141 10.03 1.98 -2.17
CA ASP A 141 9.59 3.30 -2.66
C ASP A 141 8.93 3.14 -4.03
N PRO A 142 7.71 3.68 -4.27
CA PRO A 142 7.08 3.63 -5.59
C PRO A 142 8.00 4.23 -6.64
N PHE A 143 8.11 3.57 -7.80
CA PHE A 143 8.96 4.08 -8.89
C PHE A 143 8.39 5.40 -9.42
N LEU A 144 7.13 5.43 -9.83
CA LEU A 144 6.44 6.65 -10.21
C LEU A 144 5.76 7.27 -8.99
N ALA A 145 6.45 8.18 -8.31
CA ALA A 145 5.93 8.92 -7.15
C ALA A 145 6.58 10.30 -7.03
N GLY A 146 5.86 11.23 -6.39
CA GLY A 146 6.33 12.59 -6.16
C GLY A 146 6.40 13.43 -7.44
N SER A 147 7.30 14.39 -7.50
CA SER A 147 7.37 15.36 -8.61
C SER A 147 8.11 14.82 -9.84
N VAL A 148 7.55 15.06 -11.03
CA VAL A 148 8.09 14.63 -12.32
C VAL A 148 8.19 15.82 -13.25
N ALA A 149 9.38 16.13 -13.75
CA ALA A 149 9.57 17.14 -14.79
C ALA A 149 9.32 16.54 -16.17
N VAL A 150 8.51 17.23 -16.98
CA VAL A 150 8.17 16.84 -18.35
C VAL A 150 8.59 17.96 -19.30
N GLY A 151 9.65 17.71 -20.06
CA GLY A 151 10.11 18.60 -21.12
C GLY A 151 9.34 18.35 -22.41
N ILE A 152 8.39 19.18 -22.75
CA ILE A 152 7.67 19.09 -24.02
C ILE A 152 8.43 19.88 -25.09
N ILE A 153 8.95 19.18 -26.11
CA ILE A 153 9.73 19.74 -27.21
C ILE A 153 8.92 19.59 -28.49
N ILE A 154 8.34 20.69 -28.98
CA ILE A 154 7.56 20.74 -30.23
C ILE A 154 8.51 21.15 -31.34
N VAL A 155 8.80 20.22 -32.25
CA VAL A 155 9.79 20.38 -33.31
C VAL A 155 9.12 20.85 -34.60
N ASN A 156 9.48 22.04 -35.08
CA ASN A 156 8.98 22.60 -36.34
C ASN A 156 10.05 22.51 -37.42
N GLY A 157 9.72 21.81 -38.49
CA GLY A 157 10.55 21.76 -39.68
C GLY A 157 10.33 22.98 -40.62
N PRO A 158 11.00 23.00 -41.77
CA PRO A 158 11.00 24.13 -42.68
C PRO A 158 9.71 24.33 -43.45
N THR A 159 8.89 23.29 -43.60
CA THR A 159 7.65 23.30 -44.47
C THR A 159 6.39 23.46 -43.66
N ALA A 160 5.28 23.83 -44.29
CA ALA A 160 3.97 23.88 -43.65
C ALA A 160 3.53 22.48 -43.12
N ALA A 161 3.91 21.40 -43.80
CA ALA A 161 3.60 20.03 -43.40
C ALA A 161 4.31 19.62 -42.10
N THR A 162 5.45 20.21 -41.82
CA THR A 162 6.29 19.89 -40.66
C THR A 162 6.22 20.94 -39.57
N ARG A 163 5.34 21.95 -39.68
CA ARG A 163 5.13 23.00 -38.69
C ARG A 163 3.84 22.79 -37.91
N PHE A 164 3.90 23.06 -36.64
CA PHE A 164 2.73 23.10 -35.78
C PHE A 164 2.10 24.49 -35.81
N SER A 165 0.82 24.56 -36.11
CA SER A 165 0.02 25.77 -35.89
C SER A 165 -0.12 26.07 -34.39
N ALA A 166 -0.56 27.28 -34.06
CA ALA A 166 -0.82 27.66 -32.68
C ALA A 166 -1.87 26.75 -32.01
N ALA A 167 -2.92 26.36 -32.77
CA ALA A 167 -3.97 25.47 -32.30
C ALA A 167 -3.43 24.05 -32.01
N GLU A 168 -2.60 23.52 -32.90
CA GLU A 168 -1.98 22.20 -32.71
C GLU A 168 -1.04 22.16 -31.51
N ARG A 169 -0.26 23.22 -31.25
CA ARG A 169 0.56 23.31 -30.04
C ARG A 169 -0.27 23.28 -28.77
N VAL A 170 -1.39 24.02 -28.73
CA VAL A 170 -2.32 23.99 -27.60
C VAL A 170 -2.95 22.59 -27.46
N LYS A 171 -3.31 21.95 -28.60
CA LYS A 171 -3.85 20.58 -28.61
C LYS A 171 -2.83 19.60 -28.00
N VAL A 172 -1.59 19.59 -28.44
CA VAL A 172 -0.51 18.74 -27.89
C VAL A 172 -0.44 18.87 -26.36
N VAL A 173 -0.36 20.09 -25.86
CA VAL A 173 -0.27 20.32 -24.41
C VAL A 173 -1.55 19.88 -23.68
N ALA A 174 -2.72 20.06 -24.30
CA ALA A 174 -3.99 19.60 -23.72
C ALA A 174 -4.07 18.06 -23.63
N GLU A 175 -3.58 17.37 -24.65
CA GLU A 175 -3.52 15.90 -24.67
C GLU A 175 -2.56 15.37 -23.61
N VAL A 176 -1.33 15.90 -23.53
CA VAL A 176 -0.36 15.56 -22.48
C VAL A 176 -0.95 15.81 -21.08
N GLN A 177 -1.58 16.97 -20.90
CA GLN A 177 -2.23 17.32 -19.63
C GLN A 177 -3.36 16.34 -19.28
N ALA A 178 -4.18 15.93 -20.27
CA ALA A 178 -5.27 14.97 -20.08
C ALA A 178 -4.74 13.60 -19.66
N GLY A 179 -3.75 13.09 -20.39
CA GLY A 179 -3.15 11.80 -20.11
C GLY A 179 -2.50 11.73 -18.72
N LEU A 180 -1.71 12.74 -18.40
CA LEU A 180 -1.03 12.79 -17.09
C LEU A 180 -1.97 13.10 -15.93
N THR A 181 -3.10 13.78 -16.15
CA THR A 181 -4.19 13.89 -15.17
C THR A 181 -4.72 12.49 -14.84
N TRP A 182 -5.05 11.72 -15.88
CA TRP A 182 -5.56 10.38 -15.67
C TRP A 182 -4.54 9.51 -14.92
N LEU A 183 -3.29 9.50 -15.38
CA LEU A 183 -2.21 8.70 -14.76
C LEU A 183 -2.00 9.08 -13.29
N GLY A 184 -1.86 10.35 -12.96
CA GLY A 184 -1.66 10.82 -11.59
C GLY A 184 -2.83 10.55 -10.64
N ASN A 185 -4.03 10.32 -11.19
CA ASN A 185 -5.22 9.97 -10.42
C ASN A 185 -5.41 8.46 -10.23
N GLN A 186 -4.60 7.61 -10.91
CA GLN A 186 -4.66 6.16 -10.70
C GLN A 186 -4.14 5.74 -9.32
N ASP A 187 -3.21 6.50 -8.75
CA ASP A 187 -2.70 6.27 -7.41
C ASP A 187 -2.43 7.61 -6.69
N PRO A 188 -3.48 8.25 -6.13
CA PRO A 188 -3.33 9.52 -5.43
C PRO A 188 -2.33 9.48 -4.26
N ALA A 189 -2.15 8.29 -3.64
CA ALA A 189 -1.23 8.09 -2.53
C ALA A 189 0.24 8.22 -2.94
N SER A 190 0.58 7.98 -4.21
CA SER A 190 1.93 8.19 -4.75
C SER A 190 2.34 9.67 -4.81
N GLY A 191 1.38 10.58 -4.65
CA GLY A 191 1.63 12.02 -4.65
C GLY A 191 2.21 12.57 -5.95
N VAL A 192 1.95 11.90 -7.10
CA VAL A 192 2.51 12.32 -8.39
C VAL A 192 2.01 13.71 -8.76
N SER A 193 2.95 14.58 -9.12
CA SER A 193 2.72 15.90 -9.68
C SER A 193 3.63 16.15 -10.88
N TRP A 194 3.10 16.81 -11.91
CA TRP A 194 3.75 17.00 -13.19
C TRP A 194 4.20 18.46 -13.33
N HIS A 195 5.48 18.68 -13.61
CA HIS A 195 6.12 19.99 -13.74
C HIS A 195 6.62 20.16 -15.17
N TYR A 196 6.28 21.27 -15.83
CA TYR A 196 6.48 21.40 -17.27
C TYR A 196 7.50 22.46 -17.65
N GLU A 197 8.26 22.13 -18.70
CA GLU A 197 8.97 23.08 -19.53
C GLU A 197 8.56 22.82 -20.98
N ILE A 198 8.02 23.83 -21.67
CA ILE A 198 7.49 23.67 -23.03
C ILE A 198 8.33 24.50 -24.00
N ASN A 199 9.02 23.81 -24.90
CA ASN A 199 9.89 24.38 -25.90
C ASN A 199 9.29 24.20 -27.30
N ASN A 200 9.26 25.30 -28.04
CA ASN A 200 8.86 25.30 -29.43
C ASN A 200 10.07 25.62 -30.29
N VAL A 201 10.72 24.58 -30.83
CA VAL A 201 11.97 24.69 -31.55
C VAL A 201 11.78 24.63 -33.06
N SER A 202 12.60 25.37 -33.82
CA SER A 202 12.62 25.33 -35.28
C SER A 202 13.94 24.76 -35.78
N ILE A 203 13.85 23.83 -36.72
CA ILE A 203 15.00 23.19 -37.36
C ILE A 203 14.92 23.37 -38.88
N SER A 204 16.06 23.30 -39.54
CA SER A 204 16.17 23.42 -40.99
C SER A 204 16.11 22.09 -41.73
N THR A 205 16.04 20.96 -40.99
CA THR A 205 16.03 19.62 -41.58
C THR A 205 14.72 19.39 -42.35
N SER A 206 14.82 19.11 -43.62
CA SER A 206 13.71 18.70 -44.48
C SER A 206 13.41 17.20 -44.31
N THR A 207 12.16 16.83 -44.55
CA THR A 207 11.75 15.42 -44.66
C THR A 207 12.21 14.84 -45.98
N THR A 208 12.74 13.61 -45.97
CA THR A 208 13.00 12.81 -47.18
C THR A 208 12.22 11.51 -47.07
N ALA A 209 11.54 11.11 -48.14
CA ALA A 209 10.68 9.92 -48.15
C ALA A 209 11.42 8.57 -47.91
N THR A 210 12.74 8.59 -47.89
CA THR A 210 13.59 7.38 -47.79
C THR A 210 14.36 7.27 -46.47
N ALA A 211 14.23 8.27 -45.59
CA ALA A 211 14.92 8.19 -44.30
C ALA A 211 13.98 7.56 -43.27
N ALA A 212 13.69 6.28 -43.46
CA ALA A 212 13.16 5.49 -42.36
C ALA A 212 14.12 5.63 -41.17
N ASP A 213 13.60 5.97 -39.99
CA ASP A 213 14.15 5.63 -38.68
C ASP A 213 15.39 6.36 -38.17
N ASP A 214 15.82 7.44 -38.82
CA ASP A 214 16.92 8.22 -38.26
C ASP A 214 16.40 9.43 -37.45
N GLU A 215 15.93 9.18 -36.25
CA GLU A 215 15.56 10.17 -35.25
C GLU A 215 16.64 11.27 -35.11
N SER A 216 17.91 10.91 -35.27
CA SER A 216 19.04 11.83 -35.10
C SER A 216 18.99 13.02 -36.05
N ARG A 217 18.38 12.88 -37.21
CA ARG A 217 18.27 13.93 -38.24
C ARG A 217 17.46 15.15 -37.80
N TRP A 218 16.43 14.94 -37.04
CA TRP A 218 15.60 16.04 -36.52
C TRP A 218 15.85 16.26 -35.01
N ARG A 219 16.12 15.21 -34.23
CA ARG A 219 16.42 15.30 -32.80
C ARG A 219 17.69 16.08 -32.53
N ASN A 220 18.80 15.78 -33.20
CA ASN A 220 20.07 16.42 -32.96
C ASN A 220 20.03 17.96 -33.24
N PRO A 221 19.47 18.44 -34.37
CA PRO A 221 19.24 19.87 -34.56
C PRO A 221 18.28 20.47 -33.53
N ALA A 222 17.25 19.74 -33.08
CA ALA A 222 16.37 20.22 -32.01
C ALA A 222 17.10 20.41 -30.71
N MET A 223 18.01 19.48 -30.35
CA MET A 223 18.90 19.64 -29.19
C MET A 223 19.81 20.86 -29.34
N GLY A 224 20.40 21.09 -30.52
CA GLY A 224 21.18 22.30 -30.82
C GLY A 224 20.37 23.58 -30.63
N ALA A 225 19.11 23.60 -31.05
CA ALA A 225 18.22 24.75 -30.86
C ALA A 225 17.90 25.03 -29.38
N LEU A 226 18.07 24.02 -28.52
CA LEU A 226 17.95 24.12 -27.06
C LEU A 226 19.29 24.38 -26.36
N GLY A 227 20.36 24.68 -27.14
CA GLY A 227 21.68 24.92 -26.59
C GLY A 227 22.39 23.68 -26.04
N GLN A 228 21.94 22.49 -26.45
CA GLN A 228 22.53 21.20 -26.05
C GLN A 228 23.44 20.64 -27.15
N THR A 229 24.26 19.68 -26.79
CA THR A 229 25.05 18.91 -27.77
C THR A 229 24.12 18.21 -28.76
N GLN A 230 24.45 18.25 -30.04
CA GLN A 230 23.62 17.71 -31.12
C GLN A 230 23.78 16.17 -31.26
N ASN A 231 23.49 15.43 -30.19
CA ASN A 231 23.58 13.98 -30.15
C ASN A 231 22.72 13.43 -28.98
N TRP A 232 22.79 12.14 -28.72
CA TRP A 232 22.06 11.52 -27.60
C TRP A 232 22.48 12.06 -26.23
N GLN A 233 23.76 12.35 -26.03
CA GLN A 233 24.24 12.96 -24.78
C GLN A 233 23.57 14.30 -24.50
N GLY A 234 23.24 15.08 -25.54
CA GLY A 234 22.47 16.31 -25.39
C GLY A 234 21.07 16.09 -24.81
N VAL A 235 20.42 14.99 -25.16
CA VAL A 235 19.13 14.60 -24.56
C VAL A 235 19.30 14.31 -23.06
N LEU A 236 20.30 13.51 -22.69
CA LEU A 236 20.61 13.18 -21.29
C LEU A 236 20.93 14.43 -20.48
N ASN A 237 21.75 15.31 -21.02
CA ASN A 237 22.12 16.58 -20.38
C ASN A 237 20.91 17.49 -20.19
N TYR A 238 20.04 17.61 -21.23
CA TYR A 238 18.81 18.38 -21.16
C TYR A 238 17.88 17.88 -20.04
N VAL A 239 17.63 16.57 -19.99
CA VAL A 239 16.74 15.98 -18.98
C VAL A 239 17.32 16.14 -17.58
N SER A 240 18.62 15.91 -17.39
CA SER A 240 19.27 16.12 -16.10
C SER A 240 19.20 17.58 -15.64
N ALA A 241 19.46 18.53 -16.55
CA ALA A 241 19.34 19.95 -16.28
C ALA A 241 17.88 20.38 -16.01
N LEU A 242 16.91 19.83 -16.74
CA LEU A 242 15.48 20.04 -16.52
C LEU A 242 15.05 19.64 -15.12
N ARG A 243 15.47 18.45 -14.69
CA ARG A 243 15.23 17.94 -13.33
C ARG A 243 15.76 18.91 -12.26
N THR A 244 16.98 19.36 -12.42
CA THR A 244 17.62 20.29 -11.49
C THR A 244 16.92 21.65 -11.47
N ARG A 245 16.59 22.21 -12.65
CA ARG A 245 15.91 23.53 -12.75
C ARG A 245 14.53 23.53 -12.11
N LEU A 246 13.78 22.43 -12.28
CA LEU A 246 12.42 22.32 -11.75
C LEU A 246 12.38 21.71 -10.34
N GLY A 247 13.51 21.27 -9.79
CA GLY A 247 13.62 20.70 -8.44
C GLY A 247 12.79 19.44 -8.26
N THR A 248 12.72 18.58 -9.28
CA THR A 248 11.85 17.40 -9.28
C THR A 248 12.60 16.12 -8.96
N ARG A 249 11.87 15.13 -8.51
CA ARG A 249 12.40 13.77 -8.25
C ARG A 249 12.78 13.06 -9.56
N TRP A 250 11.95 13.20 -10.59
CA TRP A 250 12.09 12.57 -11.90
C TRP A 250 12.08 13.60 -13.00
N ALA A 251 12.67 13.28 -14.15
CA ALA A 251 12.55 14.08 -15.35
C ALA A 251 12.62 13.20 -16.60
N TYR A 252 11.84 13.52 -17.60
CA TYR A 252 11.95 12.98 -18.96
C TYR A 252 11.53 14.06 -19.97
N CYS A 253 11.78 13.83 -21.27
CA CYS A 253 11.32 14.72 -22.31
C CYS A 253 10.49 13.98 -23.36
N VAL A 254 9.66 14.70 -24.06
CA VAL A 254 8.91 14.22 -25.22
C VAL A 254 9.13 15.13 -26.41
N PHE A 255 9.47 14.54 -27.54
CA PHE A 255 9.53 15.21 -28.82
C PHE A 255 8.23 14.99 -29.57
N PHE A 256 7.52 16.08 -29.87
CA PHE A 256 6.41 16.05 -30.83
C PHE A 256 6.91 16.50 -32.18
N VAL A 257 6.72 15.64 -33.18
CA VAL A 257 7.09 15.91 -34.58
C VAL A 257 5.85 15.80 -35.45
N LYS A 258 5.95 16.32 -36.67
CA LYS A 258 4.87 16.29 -37.64
C LYS A 258 5.42 16.12 -39.04
N GLY A 259 4.95 15.08 -39.74
CA GLY A 259 5.33 14.82 -41.13
C GLY A 259 6.80 14.37 -41.31
N TYR A 260 7.49 13.98 -40.26
CA TYR A 260 8.78 13.29 -40.35
C TYR A 260 8.51 11.78 -40.37
N PRO A 261 9.21 11.00 -41.17
CA PRO A 261 9.14 9.55 -41.08
C PRO A 261 9.71 9.14 -39.71
N LEU A 262 8.97 8.31 -38.99
CA LEU A 262 9.34 7.72 -37.71
C LEU A 262 9.33 6.21 -37.87
N TRP A 263 10.08 5.54 -37.01
CA TRP A 263 10.07 4.08 -36.95
C TRP A 263 8.67 3.56 -36.57
N HIS A 264 8.04 4.22 -35.58
CA HIS A 264 6.65 4.05 -35.20
C HIS A 264 6.03 5.44 -34.91
N PHE A 265 4.71 5.52 -34.90
CA PHE A 265 4.01 6.79 -34.64
C PHE A 265 4.25 7.33 -33.22
N ALA A 266 4.61 6.45 -32.26
CA ALA A 266 5.07 6.78 -30.93
C ALA A 266 6.02 5.68 -30.42
N TYR A 267 6.98 6.07 -29.61
CA TYR A 267 7.87 5.13 -28.92
C TYR A 267 8.62 5.84 -27.78
N ALA A 268 8.98 5.05 -26.76
CA ALA A 268 9.74 5.52 -25.63
C ALA A 268 11.01 4.69 -25.41
N SER A 269 12.05 5.38 -24.95
CA SER A 269 13.22 4.79 -24.32
C SER A 269 13.74 5.81 -23.33
N ALA A 270 13.70 5.48 -22.05
CA ALA A 270 14.06 6.45 -21.01
C ALA A 270 15.40 7.12 -21.31
N PRO A 271 15.51 8.45 -21.16
CA PRO A 271 14.52 9.34 -20.60
C PRO A 271 13.73 10.15 -21.66
N ARG A 272 13.46 9.60 -22.87
CA ARG A 272 12.72 10.34 -23.91
C ARG A 272 11.57 9.55 -24.49
N ILE A 273 10.55 10.29 -24.95
CA ILE A 273 9.42 9.83 -25.77
C ILE A 273 9.49 10.56 -27.12
N VAL A 274 9.09 9.88 -28.19
CA VAL A 274 8.84 10.48 -29.51
C VAL A 274 7.40 10.26 -29.87
N MET A 275 6.72 11.28 -30.41
CA MET A 275 5.31 11.26 -30.79
C MET A 275 5.11 11.92 -32.15
N ASP A 276 4.51 11.21 -33.12
CA ASP A 276 3.95 11.86 -34.30
C ASP A 276 2.60 12.50 -33.96
N TYR A 277 2.38 13.71 -34.45
CA TYR A 277 1.14 14.43 -34.20
C TYR A 277 -0.09 13.74 -34.80
N ALA A 278 0.06 13.11 -35.97
CA ALA A 278 -1.02 12.42 -36.66
C ALA A 278 -1.36 11.04 -36.06
N ASN A 279 -0.42 10.47 -35.25
CA ASN A 279 -0.58 9.16 -34.62
C ASN A 279 -0.92 8.02 -35.61
N ASP A 280 -0.45 8.10 -36.85
CA ASP A 280 -0.58 7.08 -37.91
C ASP A 280 -1.95 6.37 -37.94
N GLY A 281 -3.02 7.17 -38.10
CA GLY A 281 -4.39 6.66 -38.14
C GLY A 281 -5.12 6.58 -36.80
N TRP A 282 -4.41 6.60 -35.67
CA TRP A 282 -5.04 6.74 -34.36
C TRP A 282 -5.58 8.16 -34.13
N GLY A 283 -4.99 9.14 -34.79
CA GLY A 283 -5.40 10.54 -34.79
C GLY A 283 -5.03 11.33 -33.55
N PRO A 284 -5.02 12.68 -33.66
CA PRO A 284 -4.57 13.54 -32.58
C PRO A 284 -5.48 13.56 -31.35
N ASP A 285 -6.68 12.97 -31.40
CA ASP A 285 -7.57 12.81 -30.25
C ASP A 285 -7.20 11.62 -29.37
N ASN A 286 -6.28 10.77 -29.80
CA ASN A 286 -5.70 9.67 -29.01
C ASN A 286 -4.31 9.96 -28.46
N ILE A 287 -3.72 11.14 -28.70
CA ILE A 287 -2.42 11.52 -28.16
C ILE A 287 -2.38 11.37 -26.63
N ASP A 288 -3.47 11.66 -25.93
CA ASP A 288 -3.53 11.51 -24.47
C ASP A 288 -3.28 10.07 -24.00
N ARG A 289 -3.88 9.09 -24.69
CA ARG A 289 -3.71 7.67 -24.33
C ARG A 289 -2.35 7.13 -24.78
N VAL A 290 -1.97 7.41 -26.03
CA VAL A 290 -0.66 6.99 -26.57
C VAL A 290 0.47 7.59 -25.74
N PHE A 291 0.45 8.89 -25.45
CA PHE A 291 1.46 9.53 -24.62
C PHE A 291 1.52 8.96 -23.20
N THR A 292 0.38 8.60 -22.62
CA THR A 292 0.33 8.00 -21.29
C THR A 292 0.88 6.56 -21.31
N HIS A 293 0.60 5.80 -22.39
CA HIS A 293 1.20 4.50 -22.63
C HIS A 293 2.73 4.61 -22.70
N GLU A 294 3.24 5.53 -23.53
CA GLU A 294 4.69 5.78 -23.64
C GLU A 294 5.31 6.26 -22.32
N THR A 295 4.56 7.03 -21.52
CA THR A 295 5.00 7.38 -20.16
C THR A 295 5.11 6.14 -19.27
N GLY A 296 4.25 5.12 -19.46
CA GLY A 296 4.38 3.81 -18.83
C GLY A 296 5.75 3.19 -19.12
N HIS A 297 6.20 3.20 -20.38
CA HIS A 297 7.53 2.69 -20.76
C HIS A 297 8.68 3.47 -20.14
N ILE A 298 8.57 4.79 -19.97
CA ILE A 298 9.59 5.57 -19.23
C ILE A 298 9.79 5.01 -17.81
N PHE A 299 8.72 4.50 -17.21
CA PHE A 299 8.74 3.87 -15.88
C PHE A 299 8.71 2.33 -15.95
N SER A 300 9.20 1.77 -17.07
CA SER A 300 9.46 0.33 -17.26
C SER A 300 8.23 -0.58 -17.27
N CYS A 301 7.05 -0.06 -17.60
CA CYS A 301 5.90 -0.90 -17.90
C CYS A 301 6.10 -1.58 -19.26
N PRO A 302 5.97 -2.90 -19.38
CA PRO A 302 6.04 -3.59 -20.67
C PRO A 302 4.72 -3.46 -21.43
N ASP A 303 4.80 -3.65 -22.75
CA ASP A 303 3.63 -3.88 -23.58
C ASP A 303 2.89 -5.16 -23.19
N GLU A 304 1.56 -5.10 -23.21
CA GLU A 304 0.68 -6.22 -22.82
C GLU A 304 -0.13 -6.78 -24.00
N TYR A 305 0.02 -6.25 -25.22
CA TYR A 305 -0.69 -6.70 -26.41
C TYR A 305 0.11 -7.73 -27.25
N ALA A 306 -0.61 -8.52 -28.03
CA ALA A 306 -0.02 -9.65 -28.73
C ALA A 306 0.99 -9.23 -29.83
N ALA A 307 0.71 -8.13 -30.55
CA ALA A 307 1.58 -7.66 -31.65
C ALA A 307 2.97 -7.24 -31.16
N ALA A 308 3.12 -6.83 -29.90
CA ALA A 308 4.41 -6.52 -29.29
C ALA A 308 5.20 -7.76 -28.85
N SER A 309 4.72 -8.97 -29.15
CA SER A 309 5.35 -10.23 -28.74
C SER A 309 5.57 -10.34 -27.22
N CYS A 310 4.64 -9.81 -26.44
CA CYS A 310 4.71 -9.85 -24.98
C CYS A 310 4.78 -11.29 -24.45
N ASN A 311 5.38 -11.50 -23.29
CA ASN A 311 5.37 -12.80 -22.61
C ASN A 311 5.26 -12.65 -21.08
N CYS A 312 4.77 -13.71 -20.41
CA CYS A 312 4.53 -13.71 -18.97
C CYS A 312 5.73 -14.16 -18.12
N THR A 313 6.82 -14.56 -18.72
CA THR A 313 7.99 -15.11 -18.02
C THR A 313 9.12 -14.11 -17.89
N SER A 314 9.21 -13.14 -18.81
CA SER A 314 10.16 -12.04 -18.70
C SER A 314 9.78 -11.10 -17.58
N THR A 315 10.78 -10.68 -16.83
CA THR A 315 10.63 -9.67 -15.79
C THR A 315 11.09 -8.31 -16.29
N HIS A 316 10.43 -7.24 -15.86
CA HIS A 316 10.65 -5.88 -16.32
C HIS A 316 10.83 -4.91 -15.16
N GLY A 317 11.51 -3.80 -15.44
CA GLY A 317 11.65 -2.68 -14.54
C GLY A 317 12.53 -2.94 -13.32
N ILE A 318 12.57 -1.95 -12.44
CA ILE A 318 13.43 -1.97 -11.24
C ILE A 318 13.00 -2.99 -10.18
N TYR A 319 11.77 -3.50 -10.27
CA TYR A 319 11.23 -4.49 -9.33
C TYR A 319 11.32 -5.92 -9.87
N ASN A 320 11.81 -6.11 -11.09
CA ASN A 320 11.85 -7.42 -11.76
C ASN A 320 10.47 -8.12 -11.78
N GLU A 321 9.42 -7.35 -12.04
CA GLU A 321 8.05 -7.88 -12.10
C GLU A 321 7.77 -8.56 -13.44
N PRO A 322 7.12 -9.74 -13.43
CA PRO A 322 6.69 -10.37 -14.67
C PRO A 322 5.49 -9.66 -15.29
N ASN A 323 5.37 -9.74 -16.62
CA ASN A 323 4.22 -9.23 -17.35
C ASN A 323 3.01 -10.17 -17.21
N ARG A 324 2.24 -10.02 -16.14
CA ARG A 324 1.12 -10.93 -15.81
C ARG A 324 -0.17 -10.65 -16.60
N ASN A 325 -0.19 -9.61 -17.45
CA ASN A 325 -1.37 -9.24 -18.26
C ASN A 325 -1.15 -9.36 -19.77
N CYS A 326 -0.05 -9.97 -20.17
CA CYS A 326 0.25 -10.19 -21.58
C CYS A 326 -0.85 -10.99 -22.30
N ALA A 327 -1.35 -10.47 -23.43
CA ALA A 327 -2.45 -11.05 -24.19
C ALA A 327 -2.21 -12.50 -24.68
N THR A 328 -0.95 -12.90 -24.85
CA THR A 328 -0.61 -14.23 -25.39
C THR A 328 -0.54 -15.33 -24.33
N CYS A 329 -0.39 -15.00 -23.05
CA CYS A 329 -0.11 -16.01 -22.02
C CYS A 329 -0.83 -15.79 -20.68
N ALA A 330 -1.41 -14.63 -20.43
CA ALA A 330 -2.23 -14.41 -19.24
C ALA A 330 -3.55 -15.20 -19.33
N PRO A 331 -4.13 -15.68 -18.21
CA PRO A 331 -5.39 -16.39 -18.21
C PRO A 331 -6.49 -15.57 -18.90
N GLY A 332 -7.18 -16.18 -19.87
CA GLY A 332 -8.22 -15.51 -20.66
C GLY A 332 -7.73 -14.34 -21.55
N GLY A 333 -6.42 -14.29 -21.83
CA GLY A 333 -5.81 -13.18 -22.59
C GLY A 333 -5.59 -11.91 -21.75
N GLY A 334 -5.72 -12.00 -20.42
CA GLY A 334 -5.59 -10.87 -19.50
C GLY A 334 -6.82 -9.96 -19.46
N VAL A 335 -6.70 -8.82 -18.79
CA VAL A 335 -7.74 -7.81 -18.62
C VAL A 335 -7.42 -6.54 -19.40
N ALA A 336 -8.41 -5.66 -19.58
CA ALA A 336 -8.22 -4.35 -20.20
C ALA A 336 -7.14 -3.53 -19.44
N CYS A 337 -6.27 -2.87 -20.20
CA CYS A 337 -5.20 -2.03 -19.68
C CYS A 337 -4.70 -1.07 -20.75
N LEU A 338 -4.29 0.13 -20.36
CA LEU A 338 -3.68 1.11 -21.26
C LEU A 338 -2.42 0.55 -21.96
N MET A 339 -1.64 -0.31 -21.27
CA MET A 339 -0.48 -0.97 -21.88
C MET A 339 -0.86 -2.06 -22.90
N LYS A 340 -2.15 -2.36 -23.04
CA LYS A 340 -2.69 -3.38 -23.95
C LYS A 340 -3.51 -2.77 -25.07
N ALA A 341 -4.37 -1.79 -24.78
CA ALA A 341 -5.39 -1.27 -25.67
C ALA A 341 -5.57 0.23 -25.49
N ASN A 342 -6.20 0.85 -26.49
CA ASN A 342 -6.63 2.24 -26.44
C ASN A 342 -7.80 2.41 -25.46
N ASP A 343 -7.52 2.22 -24.17
CA ASP A 343 -8.51 2.23 -23.08
C ASP A 343 -7.98 2.95 -21.85
N TRP A 344 -8.89 3.58 -21.11
CA TRP A 344 -8.60 4.24 -19.83
C TRP A 344 -8.75 3.26 -18.64
N THR A 345 -8.03 2.15 -18.71
CA THR A 345 -7.94 1.18 -17.61
C THR A 345 -6.48 0.91 -17.25
N MET A 346 -6.24 0.51 -16.03
CA MET A 346 -4.91 0.13 -15.56
C MET A 346 -5.00 -1.19 -14.79
N CYS A 347 -4.36 -2.21 -15.34
CA CYS A 347 -4.32 -3.53 -14.71
C CYS A 347 -3.38 -3.57 -13.49
N ALA A 348 -3.51 -4.64 -12.71
CA ALA A 348 -2.65 -4.85 -11.54
C ALA A 348 -1.17 -5.05 -11.92
N SER A 349 -0.89 -5.65 -13.10
CA SER A 349 0.47 -5.84 -13.59
C SER A 349 1.17 -4.50 -13.85
N THR A 350 0.53 -3.61 -14.62
CA THR A 350 1.05 -2.26 -14.89
C THR A 350 1.27 -1.46 -13.61
N ARG A 351 0.31 -1.49 -12.66
CA ARG A 351 0.49 -0.84 -11.34
C ARG A 351 1.73 -1.33 -10.62
N ARG A 352 2.04 -2.61 -10.67
CA ARG A 352 3.24 -3.18 -10.04
C ARG A 352 4.53 -2.67 -10.68
N HIS A 353 4.59 -2.55 -12.00
CA HIS A 353 5.76 -1.98 -12.69
C HIS A 353 5.99 -0.51 -12.30
N LEU A 354 4.93 0.27 -12.09
CA LEU A 354 5.02 1.65 -11.59
C LEU A 354 5.36 1.73 -10.09
N GLY A 355 5.37 0.59 -9.39
CA GLY A 355 5.51 0.55 -7.95
C GLY A 355 4.23 0.91 -7.21
N TRP A 356 3.11 1.02 -7.90
CA TRP A 356 1.79 1.26 -7.34
C TRP A 356 1.10 -0.07 -7.03
N GLY A 357 0.61 -0.26 -5.84
CA GLY A 357 0.15 -1.57 -5.39
C GLY A 357 1.29 -2.51 -4.99
N LEU A 358 2.54 -2.12 -5.26
CA LEU A 358 3.67 -2.37 -4.41
C LEU A 358 3.66 -1.28 -3.33
N THR A 359 2.59 -1.15 -2.59
CA THR A 359 2.78 -0.68 -1.24
C THR A 359 3.60 -1.78 -0.59
N SER A 360 4.92 -1.66 -0.67
CA SER A 360 5.71 -2.06 0.45
C SER A 360 5.22 -1.17 1.57
N THR A 361 4.08 -1.54 2.10
CA THR A 361 3.59 -0.98 3.31
C THR A 361 4.64 -1.38 4.29
N ARG A 362 5.67 -0.51 4.44
CA ARG A 362 6.73 -0.77 5.38
C ARG A 362 6.09 -0.82 6.72
N VAL A 363 6.23 -1.93 7.35
CA VAL A 363 5.78 -2.14 8.71
C VAL A 363 7.01 -1.99 9.59
N PRO A 364 6.98 -1.18 10.65
CA PRO A 364 8.12 -1.06 11.53
C PRO A 364 8.64 -2.43 11.97
N GLN A 365 9.95 -2.63 11.94
CA GLN A 365 10.56 -3.90 12.33
C GLN A 365 10.07 -4.34 13.72
N GLY A 366 9.67 -5.59 13.82
CA GLY A 366 9.16 -6.16 15.06
C GLY A 366 7.70 -5.81 15.39
N ALA A 367 7.04 -5.00 14.56
CA ALA A 367 5.62 -4.73 14.72
C ALA A 367 4.78 -6.01 14.52
N PRO A 368 3.67 -6.17 15.27
CA PRO A 368 2.82 -7.33 15.13
C PRO A 368 1.96 -7.23 13.86
N VAL A 369 1.75 -8.38 13.24
CA VAL A 369 0.71 -8.62 12.23
C VAL A 369 -0.32 -9.52 12.89
N HIS A 370 -1.60 -9.18 12.83
CA HIS A 370 -2.66 -10.05 13.32
C HIS A 370 -3.33 -10.77 12.17
N ALA A 371 -3.51 -12.09 12.31
CA ALA A 371 -4.15 -12.93 11.31
C ALA A 371 -5.42 -13.57 11.85
N VAL A 372 -6.45 -13.68 11.02
CA VAL A 372 -7.71 -14.35 11.33
C VAL A 372 -8.19 -15.20 10.16
N SER A 373 -8.74 -16.37 10.44
CA SER A 373 -9.41 -17.19 9.46
C SER A 373 -10.92 -16.94 9.56
N ARG A 374 -11.51 -16.31 8.54
CA ARG A 374 -12.97 -16.07 8.46
C ARG A 374 -13.76 -17.33 8.18
N ALA A 375 -13.16 -18.23 7.44
CA ALA A 375 -13.71 -19.54 7.08
C ALA A 375 -12.58 -20.44 6.59
N ALA A 376 -12.82 -21.71 6.41
CA ALA A 376 -11.89 -22.61 5.75
C ALA A 376 -11.45 -21.99 4.41
N ASN A 377 -10.15 -21.85 4.22
CA ASN A 377 -9.54 -21.21 3.05
C ASN A 377 -9.84 -19.71 2.85
N LYS A 378 -10.12 -18.96 3.91
CA LYS A 378 -10.21 -17.49 3.87
C LYS A 378 -9.43 -16.90 5.02
N LEU A 379 -8.39 -16.14 4.68
CA LEU A 379 -7.51 -15.47 5.65
C LEU A 379 -7.58 -13.96 5.48
N ASP A 380 -7.46 -13.27 6.59
CA ASP A 380 -7.26 -11.82 6.62
C ASP A 380 -6.12 -11.49 7.58
N ILE A 381 -5.31 -10.52 7.21
CA ILE A 381 -4.28 -9.96 8.09
C ILE A 381 -4.50 -8.48 8.29
N PHE A 382 -4.10 -8.01 9.48
CA PHE A 382 -4.23 -6.63 9.90
C PHE A 382 -2.94 -6.16 10.56
N PHE A 383 -2.56 -4.93 10.29
CA PHE A 383 -1.35 -4.32 10.82
C PHE A 383 -1.42 -2.79 10.72
N THR A 384 -0.54 -2.11 11.44
CA THR A 384 -0.35 -0.68 11.29
C THR A 384 0.99 -0.44 10.61
N ASP A 385 0.98 0.33 9.53
CA ASP A 385 2.17 0.63 8.75
C ASP A 385 3.07 1.71 9.40
N GLN A 386 4.17 2.06 8.75
CA GLN A 386 5.10 3.08 9.26
C GLN A 386 4.51 4.49 9.28
N ASP A 387 3.44 4.75 8.51
CA ASP A 387 2.73 6.03 8.49
C ASP A 387 1.57 6.07 9.51
N GLY A 388 1.39 4.98 10.26
CA GLY A 388 0.31 4.85 11.24
C GLY A 388 -1.04 4.48 10.65
N ARG A 389 -1.12 4.09 9.36
CA ARG A 389 -2.37 3.66 8.73
C ARG A 389 -2.70 2.24 9.15
N VAL A 390 -3.97 1.99 9.46
CA VAL A 390 -4.47 0.63 9.71
C VAL A 390 -4.77 -0.06 8.38
N MET A 391 -4.07 -1.15 8.11
CA MET A 391 -4.07 -1.83 6.83
C MET A 391 -4.65 -3.23 6.95
N SER A 392 -5.23 -3.73 5.84
CA SER A 392 -5.68 -5.11 5.72
C SER A 392 -5.26 -5.75 4.40
N ALA A 393 -5.07 -7.07 4.42
CA ALA A 393 -4.97 -7.88 3.22
C ALA A 393 -5.76 -9.17 3.40
N ALA A 394 -6.26 -9.74 2.31
CA ALA A 394 -7.07 -10.95 2.31
C ALA A 394 -6.54 -11.99 1.34
N TRP A 395 -6.76 -13.26 1.70
CA TRP A 395 -6.45 -14.40 0.85
C TRP A 395 -7.66 -15.33 0.73
N GLU A 396 -7.97 -15.69 -0.50
CA GLU A 396 -8.94 -16.74 -0.85
C GLU A 396 -8.45 -17.50 -2.09
N PRO A 397 -8.74 -18.80 -2.24
CA PRO A 397 -8.30 -19.57 -3.41
C PRO A 397 -8.83 -19.05 -4.75
N SER A 398 -9.95 -18.35 -4.73
CA SER A 398 -10.57 -17.72 -5.90
C SER A 398 -9.87 -16.43 -6.35
N MET A 399 -8.99 -15.91 -5.53
CA MET A 399 -8.25 -14.68 -5.86
C MET A 399 -7.10 -14.98 -6.83
N PRO A 400 -6.99 -14.28 -7.96
CA PRO A 400 -6.05 -14.64 -9.04
C PRO A 400 -4.57 -14.57 -8.63
N ASN A 401 -4.24 -13.82 -7.59
CA ASN A 401 -2.86 -13.61 -7.13
C ASN A 401 -2.64 -14.04 -5.66
N TRP A 402 -3.44 -14.97 -5.15
CA TRP A 402 -3.38 -15.54 -3.80
C TRP A 402 -3.66 -14.52 -2.68
N TRP A 403 -2.85 -13.46 -2.51
CA TRP A 403 -3.08 -12.39 -1.56
C TRP A 403 -3.50 -11.11 -2.27
N GLN A 404 -4.57 -10.49 -1.79
CA GLN A 404 -5.08 -9.19 -2.23
C GLN A 404 -4.96 -8.18 -1.07
N GLY A 405 -4.68 -6.95 -1.40
CA GLY A 405 -4.48 -5.87 -0.44
C GLY A 405 -3.17 -5.14 -0.80
N PHE A 406 -2.59 -4.46 0.01
CA PHE A 406 -2.74 -3.91 1.31
C PHE A 406 -3.68 -2.69 1.32
N TRP A 407 -4.92 -2.86 1.68
CA TRP A 407 -5.90 -1.77 1.68
C TRP A 407 -5.83 -0.99 2.98
N HIS A 408 -5.80 0.33 2.90
CA HIS A 408 -6.03 1.19 4.04
C HIS A 408 -7.50 1.13 4.43
N ILE A 409 -7.80 0.73 5.66
CA ILE A 409 -9.15 0.83 6.22
C ILE A 409 -9.37 2.30 6.54
N GLN A 410 -10.09 3.01 5.66
CA GLN A 410 -10.18 4.47 5.65
C GLN A 410 -10.53 5.06 7.01
N GLY A 411 -9.78 6.08 7.43
CA GLY A 411 -9.89 6.74 8.72
C GLY A 411 -9.14 6.04 9.85
N GLY A 412 -8.66 4.80 9.64
CA GLY A 412 -7.93 4.05 10.67
C GLY A 412 -6.48 4.54 10.82
N MET A 413 -6.21 5.19 11.94
CA MET A 413 -4.89 5.72 12.28
C MET A 413 -4.49 5.36 13.71
N ALA A 414 -3.26 4.88 13.85
CA ALA A 414 -2.65 4.58 15.14
C ALA A 414 -1.17 4.98 15.14
N ALA A 415 -0.44 4.71 16.19
CA ALA A 415 1.02 4.89 16.16
C ALA A 415 1.65 3.89 15.18
N ALA A 416 2.68 4.30 14.46
CA ALA A 416 3.37 3.41 13.51
C ALA A 416 3.76 2.07 14.14
N GLY A 417 3.34 0.95 13.54
CA GLY A 417 3.57 -0.39 14.06
C GLY A 417 2.80 -0.75 15.34
N ALA A 418 1.76 0.01 15.70
CA ALA A 418 0.88 -0.35 16.81
C ALA A 418 0.13 -1.66 16.53
N PRO A 419 -0.17 -2.49 17.54
CA PRO A 419 -0.98 -3.67 17.37
C PRO A 419 -2.38 -3.35 16.83
N VAL A 420 -2.84 -4.10 15.84
CA VAL A 420 -4.24 -4.21 15.45
C VAL A 420 -4.69 -5.58 15.84
N THR A 421 -5.78 -5.71 16.55
CA THR A 421 -6.34 -7.02 16.91
C THR A 421 -7.64 -7.24 16.16
N ALA A 422 -7.86 -8.43 15.64
CA ALA A 422 -9.02 -8.78 14.85
C ALA A 422 -9.72 -10.03 15.38
N VAL A 423 -11.00 -10.14 15.18
CA VAL A 423 -11.80 -11.34 15.47
C VAL A 423 -12.83 -11.58 14.37
N SER A 424 -13.04 -12.84 14.05
CA SER A 424 -14.15 -13.27 13.22
C SER A 424 -15.30 -13.75 14.09
N ARG A 425 -16.44 -13.04 14.05
CA ARG A 425 -17.67 -13.47 14.74
C ARG A 425 -18.44 -14.55 13.97
N GLY A 426 -18.07 -14.81 12.75
CA GLY A 426 -18.70 -15.79 11.87
C GLY A 426 -18.16 -15.65 10.46
N ALA A 427 -18.52 -16.57 9.56
CA ALA A 427 -17.98 -16.74 8.21
C ALA A 427 -18.05 -15.46 7.41
N ASN A 428 -18.23 -14.36 7.61
CA ASN A 428 -18.17 -13.09 6.84
C ASN A 428 -18.42 -11.86 7.73
N LYS A 429 -17.99 -11.95 9.00
CA LYS A 429 -18.08 -10.82 9.92
C LYS A 429 -16.74 -10.66 10.62
N LEU A 430 -16.08 -9.54 10.38
CA LEU A 430 -14.82 -9.20 11.05
C LEU A 430 -15.03 -7.96 11.90
N ASP A 431 -14.37 -7.93 13.04
CA ASP A 431 -14.24 -6.75 13.88
C ASP A 431 -12.76 -6.56 14.22
N ILE A 432 -12.28 -5.33 14.14
CA ILE A 432 -10.89 -4.97 14.45
C ILE A 432 -10.83 -3.87 15.50
N PHE A 433 -9.75 -3.88 16.26
CA PHE A 433 -9.53 -2.99 17.39
C PHE A 433 -8.13 -2.41 17.37
N VAL A 434 -8.01 -1.13 17.69
CA VAL A 434 -6.75 -0.41 17.74
C VAL A 434 -6.79 0.68 18.80
N VAL A 435 -5.64 1.00 19.36
CA VAL A 435 -5.49 2.21 20.20
C VAL A 435 -5.00 3.34 19.29
N GLY A 436 -5.81 4.36 19.16
CA GLY A 436 -5.49 5.56 18.38
C GLY A 436 -4.34 6.36 18.99
N THR A 437 -3.81 7.30 18.23
CA THR A 437 -2.74 8.23 18.69
C THR A 437 -3.17 9.12 19.85
N ASP A 438 -4.48 9.23 20.12
CA ASP A 438 -5.10 9.94 21.24
C ASP A 438 -5.25 9.07 22.50
N ASN A 439 -4.69 7.86 22.52
CA ASN A 439 -4.81 6.88 23.60
C ASN A 439 -6.25 6.37 23.82
N ARG A 440 -7.12 6.45 22.81
CA ARG A 440 -8.49 5.93 22.86
C ARG A 440 -8.61 4.63 22.06
N VAL A 441 -9.54 3.78 22.48
CA VAL A 441 -9.82 2.52 21.80
C VAL A 441 -10.87 2.74 20.72
N TYR A 442 -10.59 2.25 19.53
CA TYR A 442 -11.45 2.33 18.36
C TYR A 442 -11.72 0.94 17.77
N THR A 443 -12.88 0.80 17.16
CA THR A 443 -13.28 -0.41 16.42
C THR A 443 -13.82 -0.08 15.04
N ALA A 444 -13.59 -0.96 14.11
CA ALA A 444 -14.23 -1.01 12.80
C ALA A 444 -14.73 -2.41 12.52
N ALA A 445 -15.84 -2.53 11.78
CA ALA A 445 -16.47 -3.80 11.44
C ALA A 445 -16.57 -3.98 9.93
N TRP A 446 -16.40 -5.20 9.45
CA TRP A 446 -16.52 -5.55 8.04
C TRP A 446 -17.63 -6.59 7.81
N ARG A 447 -18.39 -6.36 6.75
CA ARG A 447 -19.39 -7.30 6.23
C ARG A 447 -19.34 -7.27 4.69
N PRO A 448 -19.74 -8.36 4.01
CA PRO A 448 -19.67 -8.42 2.54
C PRO A 448 -20.57 -7.41 1.82
N ASP A 449 -21.71 -7.09 2.42
CA ASP A 449 -22.75 -6.22 1.86
C ASP A 449 -22.44 -4.72 2.04
N THR A 450 -21.67 -4.36 3.07
CA THR A 450 -21.39 -2.95 3.43
C THR A 450 -19.91 -2.58 3.37
N GLY A 451 -19.01 -3.58 3.25
CA GLY A 451 -17.58 -3.35 3.39
C GLY A 451 -17.21 -2.93 4.82
N TRP A 452 -16.10 -2.19 4.94
CA TRP A 452 -15.66 -1.65 6.21
C TRP A 452 -16.54 -0.49 6.66
N GLN A 453 -16.99 -0.57 7.93
CA GLN A 453 -17.73 0.48 8.64
C GLN A 453 -16.98 0.81 9.94
N GLY A 454 -17.01 2.02 10.37
CA GLY A 454 -16.35 2.51 11.60
C GLY A 454 -15.68 3.84 11.33
N TRP A 455 -14.79 4.33 12.05
CA TRP A 455 -14.16 3.94 13.31
C TRP A 455 -14.94 4.47 14.52
N TRP A 456 -15.55 3.62 15.26
CA TRP A 456 -16.30 4.02 16.47
C TRP A 456 -15.39 3.94 17.68
N ARG A 457 -15.38 5.00 18.47
CA ARG A 457 -14.68 5.00 19.75
C ARG A 457 -15.47 4.17 20.77
N ILE A 458 -14.78 3.31 21.50
CA ILE A 458 -15.37 2.51 22.56
C ILE A 458 -15.16 3.22 23.90
N GLY A 459 -16.21 3.87 24.42
CA GLY A 459 -16.19 4.59 25.70
C GLY A 459 -15.07 5.62 25.83
N ASN A 460 -14.65 5.89 27.08
CA ASN A 460 -13.70 6.96 27.40
C ASN A 460 -12.41 6.50 28.10
N ILE A 461 -12.10 5.21 28.04
CA ILE A 461 -10.85 4.68 28.61
C ILE A 461 -9.63 5.33 27.96
N SER A 462 -8.57 5.50 28.73
CA SER A 462 -7.23 5.86 28.22
C SER A 462 -6.29 4.66 28.33
N VAL A 463 -5.78 4.21 27.19
CA VAL A 463 -4.85 3.09 27.06
C VAL A 463 -3.59 3.62 26.38
N PRO A 464 -2.38 3.31 26.84
CA PRO A 464 -1.19 3.79 26.17
C PRO A 464 -1.19 3.39 24.67
N HIS A 465 -0.87 4.31 23.78
CA HIS A 465 -0.75 4.01 22.37
C HIS A 465 0.32 2.90 22.16
N ARG A 466 0.14 2.03 21.17
CA ARG A 466 0.88 0.79 20.94
C ARG A 466 0.55 -0.36 21.92
N SER A 467 -0.39 -0.18 22.85
CA SER A 467 -0.89 -1.32 23.63
C SER A 467 -1.77 -2.23 22.77
N GLN A 468 -1.72 -3.51 23.05
CA GLN A 468 -2.61 -4.50 22.45
C GLN A 468 -3.97 -4.47 23.13
N ILE A 469 -5.04 -4.45 22.36
CA ILE A 469 -6.40 -4.79 22.81
C ILE A 469 -6.59 -6.28 22.62
N SER A 470 -6.95 -7.01 23.63
CA SER A 470 -7.33 -8.42 23.48
C SER A 470 -8.82 -8.51 23.19
N VAL A 471 -9.21 -9.37 22.27
CA VAL A 471 -10.61 -9.59 21.90
C VAL A 471 -10.92 -11.07 21.84
N VAL A 472 -12.08 -11.43 22.31
CA VAL A 472 -12.66 -12.77 22.14
C VAL A 472 -14.12 -12.67 21.71
N SER A 473 -14.56 -13.64 20.92
CA SER A 473 -15.96 -13.80 20.52
C SER A 473 -16.54 -15.02 21.23
N ARG A 474 -17.49 -14.80 22.16
CA ARG A 474 -18.20 -15.89 22.83
C ARG A 474 -19.24 -16.54 21.93
N SER A 475 -19.77 -15.77 20.99
CA SER A 475 -20.71 -16.21 19.96
C SER A 475 -20.76 -15.18 18.82
N ALA A 476 -21.50 -15.46 17.77
CA ALA A 476 -21.70 -14.55 16.64
C ALA A 476 -22.20 -13.14 17.04
N ASP A 477 -22.78 -13.02 18.23
CA ASP A 477 -23.42 -11.80 18.72
C ASP A 477 -22.86 -11.33 20.08
N HIS A 478 -21.72 -11.83 20.51
CA HIS A 478 -21.07 -11.41 21.75
C HIS A 478 -19.56 -11.24 21.57
N LEU A 479 -19.08 -10.05 21.82
CA LEU A 479 -17.65 -9.74 21.89
C LEU A 479 -17.28 -9.24 23.28
N ASP A 480 -16.10 -9.64 23.74
CA ASP A 480 -15.48 -9.09 24.94
C ASP A 480 -14.08 -8.62 24.60
N ILE A 481 -13.73 -7.43 25.05
CA ILE A 481 -12.40 -6.84 24.87
C ILE A 481 -11.77 -6.49 26.20
N PHE A 482 -10.44 -6.59 26.24
CA PHE A 482 -9.65 -6.36 27.42
C PHE A 482 -8.46 -5.45 27.12
N ALA A 483 -8.14 -4.58 28.06
CA ALA A 483 -6.98 -3.71 27.99
C ALA A 483 -6.43 -3.41 29.39
N THR A 484 -5.15 -3.09 29.48
CA THR A 484 -4.58 -2.48 30.66
C THR A 484 -4.47 -0.97 30.44
N ASP A 485 -5.13 -0.20 31.27
CA ASP A 485 -5.18 1.26 31.13
C ASP A 485 -3.87 1.97 31.53
N VAL A 486 -3.84 3.30 31.38
CA VAL A 486 -2.66 4.11 31.74
C VAL A 486 -2.32 4.08 33.23
N SER A 487 -3.23 3.59 34.10
CA SER A 487 -3.01 3.40 35.53
C SER A 487 -2.61 1.96 35.90
N GLY A 488 -2.50 1.07 34.92
CA GLY A 488 -2.21 -0.34 35.13
C GLY A 488 -3.41 -1.20 35.53
N ARG A 489 -4.64 -0.67 35.48
CA ARG A 489 -5.86 -1.43 35.78
C ARG A 489 -6.27 -2.30 34.61
N VAL A 490 -6.65 -3.55 34.89
CA VAL A 490 -7.17 -4.46 33.87
C VAL A 490 -8.66 -4.18 33.66
N MET A 491 -9.02 -3.76 32.47
CA MET A 491 -10.34 -3.28 32.10
C MET A 491 -11.01 -4.19 31.09
N SER A 492 -12.35 -4.26 31.14
CA SER A 492 -13.18 -5.05 30.23
C SER A 492 -14.30 -4.19 29.64
N ALA A 493 -14.63 -4.43 28.37
CA ALA A 493 -15.86 -3.94 27.76
C ALA A 493 -16.49 -5.06 26.92
N ALA A 494 -17.80 -5.03 26.77
CA ALA A 494 -18.57 -6.05 26.05
C ALA A 494 -19.48 -5.43 25.00
N TRP A 495 -19.71 -6.18 23.92
CA TRP A 495 -20.66 -5.83 22.90
C TRP A 495 -21.67 -6.97 22.68
N GLN A 496 -22.94 -6.60 22.60
CA GLN A 496 -24.01 -7.48 22.14
C GLN A 496 -25.15 -6.64 21.53
N PRO A 497 -25.95 -7.20 20.60
CA PRO A 497 -26.99 -6.43 19.90
C PRO A 497 -28.07 -5.83 20.79
N SER A 498 -28.29 -6.41 21.97
CA SER A 498 -29.29 -5.92 22.93
C SER A 498 -28.86 -4.64 23.67
N PHE A 499 -27.60 -4.24 23.58
CA PHE A 499 -27.14 -2.99 24.15
C PHE A 499 -27.55 -1.82 23.23
N ALA A 500 -28.23 -0.82 23.76
CA ALA A 500 -28.82 0.27 22.98
C ALA A 500 -27.78 1.05 22.16
N ASP A 501 -26.57 1.17 22.68
CA ASP A 501 -25.41 1.87 22.09
C ASP A 501 -24.29 0.92 21.63
N GLY A 502 -24.57 -0.39 21.60
CA GLY A 502 -23.71 -1.44 21.07
C GLY A 502 -22.60 -1.88 22.02
N TRP A 503 -21.85 -0.98 22.62
CA TRP A 503 -20.74 -1.29 23.54
C TRP A 503 -21.04 -0.85 24.95
N HIS A 504 -20.86 -1.76 25.94
CA HIS A 504 -20.90 -1.48 27.36
C HIS A 504 -19.54 -1.70 28.02
N GLY A 505 -19.24 -0.93 28.99
CA GLY A 505 -17.98 -0.92 29.78
C GLY A 505 -17.35 0.46 29.71
N TRP A 506 -16.21 0.68 30.12
CA TRP A 506 -15.10 -0.14 30.59
C TRP A 506 -15.18 -0.40 32.10
N TRP A 507 -15.39 -1.62 32.49
CA TRP A 507 -15.38 -2.02 33.89
C TRP A 507 -13.97 -2.44 34.32
N HIS A 508 -13.56 -1.99 35.49
CA HIS A 508 -12.35 -2.49 36.13
C HIS A 508 -12.62 -3.90 36.68
N ILE A 509 -11.87 -4.88 36.23
CA ILE A 509 -11.92 -6.23 36.84
C ILE A 509 -11.14 -6.12 38.14
N GLN A 510 -11.88 -5.99 39.26
CA GLN A 510 -11.34 -5.56 40.56
C GLN A 510 -10.18 -6.40 41.03
N GLY A 511 -9.11 -5.74 41.50
CA GLY A 511 -7.85 -6.38 41.90
C GLY A 511 -6.85 -6.59 40.77
N GLY A 512 -7.29 -6.49 39.50
CA GLY A 512 -6.43 -6.68 38.35
C GLY A 512 -5.50 -5.50 38.08
N MET A 513 -4.21 -5.72 38.32
CA MET A 513 -3.16 -4.71 38.12
C MET A 513 -1.96 -5.30 37.38
N ALA A 514 -1.53 -4.61 36.35
CA ALA A 514 -0.33 -4.93 35.58
C ALA A 514 0.44 -3.65 35.23
N ALA A 515 1.51 -3.74 34.47
CA ALA A 515 2.16 -2.53 33.94
C ALA A 515 1.20 -1.78 33.01
N PRO A 516 1.18 -0.42 32.96
CA PRO A 516 0.37 0.33 32.02
C PRO A 516 0.55 -0.17 30.57
N GLY A 517 -0.56 -0.50 29.91
CA GLY A 517 -0.53 -1.03 28.53
C GLY A 517 -0.04 -2.46 28.37
N ALA A 518 0.18 -3.20 29.45
CA ALA A 518 0.56 -4.61 29.39
C ALA A 518 -0.48 -5.44 28.63
N PRO A 519 -0.05 -6.40 27.79
CA PRO A 519 -0.96 -7.31 27.10
C PRO A 519 -1.80 -8.13 28.07
N VAL A 520 -3.05 -8.35 27.75
CA VAL A 520 -3.95 -9.28 28.44
C VAL A 520 -4.12 -10.52 27.57
N GLY A 521 -3.77 -11.70 28.04
CA GLY A 521 -4.16 -12.97 27.40
C GLY A 521 -5.64 -13.24 27.67
N ALA A 522 -6.39 -13.68 26.68
CA ALA A 522 -7.81 -13.99 26.86
C ALA A 522 -8.20 -15.27 26.12
N ALA A 523 -9.04 -16.10 26.71
CA ALA A 523 -9.55 -17.31 26.10
C ALA A 523 -11.01 -17.54 26.45
N VAL A 524 -11.76 -18.11 25.49
CA VAL A 524 -13.14 -18.55 25.63
C VAL A 524 -13.15 -20.07 25.77
N ARG A 525 -13.63 -20.60 26.89
CA ARG A 525 -13.84 -22.04 27.05
C ARG A 525 -15.20 -22.49 26.54
N GLY A 526 -16.13 -21.59 26.43
CA GLY A 526 -17.50 -21.84 25.97
C GLY A 526 -18.30 -20.52 25.97
N PRO A 527 -19.54 -20.50 25.48
CA PRO A 527 -20.34 -19.26 25.32
C PRO A 527 -20.51 -18.45 26.61
N ASN A 528 -20.34 -19.09 27.76
CA ASN A 528 -20.53 -18.48 29.07
C ASN A 528 -19.29 -18.63 29.98
N GLN A 529 -18.10 -18.79 29.41
CA GLN A 529 -16.89 -18.98 30.21
C GLN A 529 -15.73 -18.27 29.54
N LEU A 530 -15.22 -17.26 30.25
CA LEU A 530 -14.04 -16.46 29.84
C LEU A 530 -12.94 -16.61 30.89
N ASP A 531 -11.71 -16.63 30.43
CA ASP A 531 -10.54 -16.57 31.28
C ASP A 531 -9.56 -15.53 30.72
N ILE A 532 -8.99 -14.71 31.58
CA ILE A 532 -7.99 -13.71 31.23
C ILE A 532 -6.72 -13.87 32.07
N PHE A 533 -5.61 -13.42 31.51
CA PHE A 533 -4.28 -13.61 32.08
C PHE A 533 -3.46 -12.34 31.91
N VAL A 534 -2.71 -11.96 32.96
CA VAL A 534 -1.75 -10.86 32.93
C VAL A 534 -0.49 -11.23 33.67
N VAL A 535 0.63 -10.64 33.26
CA VAL A 535 1.82 -10.60 34.10
C VAL A 535 1.71 -9.38 35.02
N GLY A 536 1.54 -9.64 36.30
CA GLY A 536 1.45 -8.59 37.31
C GLY A 536 2.76 -7.79 37.47
N THR A 537 2.68 -6.70 38.18
CA THR A 537 3.85 -5.83 38.47
C THR A 537 4.94 -6.54 39.26
N ASP A 538 4.59 -7.63 39.95
CA ASP A 538 5.55 -8.51 40.70
C ASP A 538 6.22 -9.56 39.79
N GLY A 539 5.89 -9.56 38.49
CA GLY A 539 6.42 -10.50 37.51
C GLY A 539 5.81 -11.90 37.60
N ARG A 540 4.64 -12.06 38.18
CA ARG A 540 3.92 -13.35 38.18
C ARG A 540 2.69 -13.30 37.32
N VAL A 541 2.28 -14.47 36.82
CA VAL A 541 1.03 -14.59 36.02
C VAL A 541 -0.15 -14.77 36.97
N TYR A 542 -1.16 -13.98 36.71
CA TYR A 542 -2.46 -14.02 37.39
C TYR A 542 -3.58 -14.26 36.39
N THR A 543 -4.64 -14.97 36.86
CA THR A 543 -5.83 -15.27 36.08
C THR A 543 -7.09 -14.81 36.79
N ALA A 544 -8.06 -14.35 36.02
CA ALA A 544 -9.44 -14.16 36.48
C ALA A 544 -10.38 -14.85 35.50
N ALA A 545 -11.48 -15.37 36.03
CA ALA A 545 -12.51 -16.08 35.25
C ALA A 545 -13.85 -15.39 35.35
N TRP A 546 -14.62 -15.45 34.26
CA TRP A 546 -15.99 -14.99 34.21
C TRP A 546 -16.94 -16.09 33.80
N GLN A 547 -18.06 -16.20 34.51
CA GLN A 547 -19.20 -17.00 34.09
C GLN A 547 -20.49 -16.45 34.74
N PRO A 548 -21.67 -16.62 34.13
CA PRO A 548 -22.94 -16.04 34.62
C PRO A 548 -23.35 -16.46 36.01
N SER A 549 -22.86 -17.61 36.48
CA SER A 549 -23.16 -18.10 37.84
C SER A 549 -22.40 -17.39 38.95
N PHE A 550 -21.38 -16.56 38.60
CA PHE A 550 -20.70 -15.72 39.57
C PHE A 550 -21.54 -14.49 39.89
N THR A 551 -21.77 -14.18 41.17
CA THR A 551 -22.69 -13.11 41.60
C THR A 551 -22.24 -11.73 41.13
N ASP A 552 -20.95 -11.52 40.97
CA ASP A 552 -20.30 -10.27 40.56
C ASP A 552 -19.64 -10.39 39.15
N GLY A 553 -19.92 -11.47 38.45
CA GLY A 553 -19.48 -11.68 37.07
C GLY A 553 -18.03 -12.15 36.94
N TRP A 554 -17.08 -11.52 37.61
CA TRP A 554 -15.67 -11.87 37.55
C TRP A 554 -15.16 -12.40 38.89
N HIS A 555 -14.45 -13.55 38.86
CA HIS A 555 -13.71 -14.12 39.98
C HIS A 555 -12.23 -14.20 39.70
N GLY A 556 -11.43 -14.02 40.66
CA GLY A 556 -9.96 -14.08 40.61
C GLY A 556 -9.38 -13.00 41.52
N TRP A 557 -8.24 -12.64 41.45
CA TRP A 557 -7.05 -12.90 40.65
C TRP A 557 -6.22 -14.01 41.29
N TRP A 558 -6.31 -15.20 40.78
CA TRP A 558 -5.49 -16.31 41.27
C TRP A 558 -4.14 -16.33 40.61
N ARG A 559 -3.11 -16.57 41.38
CA ARG A 559 -1.76 -16.71 40.85
C ARG A 559 -1.60 -18.06 40.17
N VAL A 560 -1.05 -18.08 38.97
CA VAL A 560 -0.70 -19.29 38.26
C VAL A 560 0.78 -19.64 38.55
N GLY A 561 1.00 -20.58 39.49
CA GLY A 561 2.33 -21.04 39.85
C GLY A 561 3.25 -19.95 40.43
N ASN A 562 4.56 -20.22 40.42
CA ASN A 562 5.58 -19.36 41.07
C ASN A 562 6.64 -18.80 40.09
N THR A 563 6.61 -19.21 38.84
CA THR A 563 7.57 -18.77 37.83
C THR A 563 7.50 -17.26 37.64
N ARG A 564 8.68 -16.64 37.41
CA ARG A 564 8.75 -15.19 37.18
C ARG A 564 8.98 -14.88 35.73
N PHE A 565 8.27 -13.85 35.30
CA PHE A 565 8.29 -13.30 33.95
C PHE A 565 8.61 -11.81 34.03
N PRO A 566 9.10 -11.17 32.98
CA PRO A 566 9.21 -9.71 32.94
C PRO A 566 7.89 -9.04 33.22
N ALA A 567 7.84 -8.06 34.09
CA ALA A 567 6.62 -7.29 34.37
C ALA A 567 6.08 -6.66 33.07
N GLY A 568 4.77 -6.84 32.80
CA GLY A 568 4.17 -6.44 31.54
C GLY A 568 4.52 -7.31 30.32
N GLY A 569 5.16 -8.47 30.54
CA GLY A 569 5.44 -9.45 29.51
C GLY A 569 4.16 -10.06 28.90
N HIS A 570 4.31 -10.67 27.74
CA HIS A 570 3.19 -11.27 27.01
C HIS A 570 2.79 -12.64 27.59
N VAL A 571 1.50 -12.87 27.78
CA VAL A 571 0.92 -14.19 28.03
C VAL A 571 -0.06 -14.50 26.90
N ASN A 572 0.15 -15.59 26.19
CA ASN A 572 -0.82 -16.10 25.22
C ASN A 572 -1.65 -17.20 25.88
N ALA A 573 -2.96 -17.20 25.60
CA ALA A 573 -3.88 -18.18 26.12
C ALA A 573 -4.66 -18.85 24.99
N VAL A 574 -4.84 -20.16 25.06
CA VAL A 574 -5.61 -20.92 24.07
C VAL A 574 -6.49 -21.95 24.76
N SER A 575 -7.72 -22.08 24.32
CA SER A 575 -8.62 -23.14 24.74
C SER A 575 -8.58 -24.30 23.73
N ARG A 576 -8.12 -25.47 24.17
CA ARG A 576 -8.15 -26.68 23.34
C ARG A 576 -9.55 -27.28 23.24
N SER A 577 -10.34 -27.10 24.27
CA SER A 577 -11.74 -27.56 24.38
C SER A 577 -12.41 -26.88 25.56
N ALA A 578 -13.71 -27.08 25.74
CA ALA A 578 -14.52 -26.44 26.79
C ALA A 578 -13.94 -26.52 28.21
N ASN A 579 -13.07 -27.47 28.50
CA ASN A 579 -12.49 -27.67 29.84
C ASN A 579 -10.95 -27.81 29.82
N LYS A 580 -10.30 -27.27 28.80
CA LYS A 580 -8.84 -27.36 28.70
C LYS A 580 -8.25 -26.03 28.23
N LEU A 581 -7.48 -25.41 29.09
CA LEU A 581 -6.76 -24.18 28.79
C LEU A 581 -5.26 -24.42 28.83
N ASP A 582 -4.56 -23.77 27.95
CA ASP A 582 -3.10 -23.69 27.96
C ASP A 582 -2.65 -22.24 27.85
N ILE A 583 -1.65 -21.87 28.61
CA ILE A 583 -1.04 -20.55 28.57
C ILE A 583 0.45 -20.66 28.33
N PHE A 584 0.99 -19.65 27.65
CA PHE A 584 2.37 -19.62 27.21
C PHE A 584 2.98 -18.25 27.47
N ALA A 585 4.23 -18.23 27.95
CA ALA A 585 4.99 -17.01 28.18
C ALA A 585 6.49 -17.28 28.12
N ILE A 586 7.29 -16.24 27.89
CA ILE A 586 8.75 -16.33 27.88
C ILE A 586 9.28 -15.78 29.23
N ALA A 587 9.93 -16.64 30.01
CA ALA A 587 10.42 -16.35 31.34
C ALA A 587 11.62 -15.36 31.33
N ASN A 588 12.05 -14.91 32.52
CA ASN A 588 13.16 -13.97 32.66
C ASN A 588 14.50 -14.52 32.13
N GLY A 589 14.69 -15.82 32.11
CA GLY A 589 15.87 -16.48 31.54
C GLY A 589 15.74 -16.73 30.01
N GLY A 590 14.64 -16.35 29.41
CA GLY A 590 14.38 -16.58 27.99
C GLY A 590 13.74 -17.94 27.66
N GLU A 591 13.45 -18.76 28.65
CA GLU A 591 12.81 -20.06 28.47
C GLU A 591 11.36 -19.90 28.05
N THR A 592 10.93 -20.68 27.06
CA THR A 592 9.52 -20.78 26.64
C THR A 592 8.80 -21.71 27.61
N MET A 593 7.84 -21.17 28.35
CA MET A 593 7.11 -21.84 29.40
C MET A 593 5.65 -22.06 29.04
N THR A 594 5.08 -23.15 29.52
CA THR A 594 3.64 -23.47 29.40
C THR A 594 3.07 -23.89 30.74
N ALA A 595 1.81 -23.57 30.98
CA ALA A 595 0.99 -24.12 32.05
C ALA A 595 -0.37 -24.52 31.52
N ALA A 596 -0.97 -25.55 32.08
CA ALA A 596 -2.26 -26.10 31.64
C ALA A 596 -3.28 -26.13 32.77
N TRP A 597 -4.54 -25.97 32.42
CA TRP A 597 -5.68 -26.15 33.32
C TRP A 597 -6.66 -27.17 32.76
N GLU A 598 -7.04 -28.13 33.57
CA GLU A 598 -8.13 -29.08 33.32
C GLU A 598 -8.87 -29.34 34.63
N PRO A 599 -10.19 -29.61 34.62
CA PRO A 599 -10.95 -29.88 35.84
C PRO A 599 -10.47 -31.13 36.64
N ALA A 600 -9.76 -32.03 35.98
CA ALA A 600 -9.19 -33.20 36.59
C ALA A 600 -7.96 -32.90 37.46
N PHE A 601 -7.37 -31.75 37.35
CA PHE A 601 -6.24 -31.36 38.20
C PHE A 601 -6.73 -30.89 39.55
N THR A 602 -6.21 -31.44 40.61
CA THR A 602 -6.70 -31.24 42.01
C THR A 602 -6.57 -29.81 42.49
N ASP A 603 -5.61 -29.07 41.95
CA ASP A 603 -5.30 -27.67 42.29
C ASP A 603 -5.55 -26.70 41.09
N GLY A 604 -6.25 -27.19 40.05
CA GLY A 604 -6.73 -26.40 38.93
C GLY A 604 -5.64 -26.09 37.88
N TRP A 605 -4.49 -25.56 38.27
CA TRP A 605 -3.42 -25.23 37.32
C TRP A 605 -2.19 -26.09 37.55
N HIS A 606 -1.68 -26.71 36.44
CA HIS A 606 -0.41 -27.40 36.43
C HIS A 606 0.60 -26.66 35.57
N GLY A 607 1.83 -26.69 35.96
CA GLY A 607 2.97 -26.04 35.29
C GLY A 607 3.62 -25.03 36.25
N TRP A 608 4.53 -24.28 35.87
CA TRP A 608 5.08 -23.92 34.56
C TRP A 608 6.15 -24.91 34.10
N TRP A 609 5.94 -25.58 33.00
CA TRP A 609 6.94 -26.46 32.38
C TRP A 609 7.70 -25.68 31.28
N HIS A 610 9.00 -25.92 31.21
CA HIS A 610 9.81 -25.48 30.10
C HIS A 610 9.54 -26.37 28.88
N ILE A 611 9.14 -25.78 27.78
CA ILE A 611 9.10 -26.49 26.49
C ILE A 611 10.55 -26.57 26.02
N GLN A 612 11.19 -27.73 26.25
CA GLN A 612 12.62 -27.90 26.15
C GLN A 612 13.19 -27.46 24.78
N GLY A 613 14.26 -26.67 24.82
CA GLY A 613 14.91 -26.10 23.64
C GLY A 613 14.36 -24.74 23.21
N GLY A 614 13.15 -24.36 23.63
CA GLY A 614 12.52 -23.09 23.26
C GLY A 614 13.15 -21.92 24.02
N ARG A 615 13.72 -20.98 23.27
CA ARG A 615 14.30 -19.75 23.83
C ARG A 615 13.93 -18.54 22.96
N GLY A 616 13.44 -17.50 23.63
CA GLY A 616 13.14 -16.20 23.04
C GLY A 616 13.63 -15.05 23.91
N ARG A 617 13.38 -13.83 23.48
CA ARG A 617 13.64 -12.65 24.31
C ARG A 617 12.69 -12.64 25.52
N PRO A 618 13.17 -12.44 26.74
CA PRO A 618 12.32 -12.40 27.94
C PRO A 618 11.12 -11.46 27.77
N GLY A 619 9.92 -11.97 28.07
CA GLY A 619 8.65 -11.22 27.95
C GLY A 619 8.17 -10.91 26.54
N ALA A 620 8.88 -11.34 25.51
CA ALA A 620 8.46 -11.15 24.11
C ALA A 620 7.17 -11.89 23.78
N PRO A 621 6.45 -11.49 22.71
CA PRO A 621 5.29 -12.22 22.23
C PRO A 621 5.60 -13.68 21.90
N ILE A 622 4.75 -14.54 22.36
CA ILE A 622 4.63 -15.94 21.96
C ILE A 622 3.22 -16.17 21.44
N HIS A 623 3.06 -16.91 20.38
CA HIS A 623 1.76 -17.21 19.81
C HIS A 623 1.50 -18.71 19.83
N ALA A 624 0.33 -19.09 20.29
CA ALA A 624 -0.12 -20.49 20.29
C ALA A 624 -1.43 -20.62 19.52
N VAL A 625 -1.58 -21.70 18.80
CA VAL A 625 -2.79 -22.03 18.07
C VAL A 625 -3.21 -23.47 18.35
N SER A 626 -4.51 -23.70 18.55
CA SER A 626 -5.09 -25.03 18.61
C SER A 626 -5.60 -25.43 17.23
N ARG A 627 -4.97 -26.46 16.64
CA ARG A 627 -5.45 -27.04 15.37
C ARG A 627 -6.68 -27.93 15.56
N SER A 628 -6.80 -28.51 16.73
CA SER A 628 -7.92 -29.34 17.16
C SER A 628 -7.88 -29.56 18.67
N ALA A 629 -8.86 -30.21 19.24
CA ALA A 629 -8.97 -30.45 20.69
C ALA A 629 -7.73 -31.05 21.37
N ASN A 630 -6.82 -31.65 20.63
CA ASN A 630 -5.63 -32.29 21.18
C ASN A 630 -4.36 -31.98 20.36
N LYS A 631 -4.32 -30.85 19.65
CA LYS A 631 -3.16 -30.45 18.88
C LYS A 631 -2.89 -28.96 19.06
N LEU A 632 -1.73 -28.66 19.60
CA LEU A 632 -1.24 -27.28 19.78
C LEU A 632 0.03 -27.06 18.99
N ASP A 633 0.20 -25.84 18.53
CA ASP A 633 1.44 -25.35 17.95
C ASP A 633 1.78 -24.00 18.58
N VAL A 634 3.04 -23.79 18.90
CA VAL A 634 3.55 -22.54 19.46
C VAL A 634 4.65 -21.97 18.56
N PHE A 635 4.69 -20.64 18.48
CA PHE A 635 5.61 -19.92 17.61
C PHE A 635 6.33 -18.82 18.38
N VAL A 636 7.64 -18.72 18.17
CA VAL A 636 8.48 -17.67 18.77
C VAL A 636 9.53 -17.18 17.79
N THR A 637 9.95 -15.93 17.97
CA THR A 637 11.22 -15.45 17.41
C THR A 637 12.33 -15.79 18.39
N GLY A 638 13.27 -16.63 17.96
CA GLY A 638 14.40 -17.07 18.77
C GLY A 638 15.43 -15.97 19.03
N THR A 639 16.38 -16.24 19.93
CA THR A 639 17.48 -15.32 20.27
C THR A 639 18.44 -15.08 19.10
N ASP A 640 18.45 -15.96 18.10
CA ASP A 640 19.18 -15.86 16.83
C ASP A 640 18.39 -15.15 15.72
N ARG A 641 17.23 -14.56 16.05
CA ARG A 641 16.27 -13.95 15.10
C ARG A 641 15.60 -14.94 14.14
N GLY A 642 15.86 -16.24 14.26
CA GLY A 642 15.15 -17.29 13.54
C GLY A 642 13.72 -17.43 14.06
N ILE A 643 12.84 -17.98 13.24
CA ILE A 643 11.46 -18.27 13.63
C ILE A 643 11.35 -19.75 13.89
N PHE A 644 10.79 -20.10 15.05
CA PHE A 644 10.72 -21.47 15.55
C PHE A 644 9.30 -21.86 15.91
N THR A 645 8.99 -23.15 15.75
CA THR A 645 7.72 -23.75 16.16
C THR A 645 7.97 -25.04 16.93
N ALA A 646 7.10 -25.32 17.88
CA ALA A 646 6.99 -26.61 18.55
C ALA A 646 5.54 -27.05 18.55
N ALA A 647 5.30 -28.35 18.45
CA ALA A 647 3.97 -28.96 18.43
C ALA A 647 3.73 -29.88 19.63
N TRP A 648 2.48 -29.93 20.08
CA TRP A 648 2.03 -30.87 21.09
C TRP A 648 0.87 -31.72 20.58
N GLU A 649 0.98 -33.01 20.74
CA GLU A 649 -0.09 -34.00 20.50
C GLU A 649 0.00 -35.10 21.56
N PRO A 650 -1.13 -35.71 22.01
CA PRO A 650 -1.11 -36.77 22.99
C PRO A 650 -0.32 -38.03 22.57
N ALA A 651 -0.12 -38.21 21.27
CA ALA A 651 0.66 -39.33 20.73
C ALA A 651 2.18 -39.16 20.93
N PHE A 652 2.64 -37.97 21.26
CA PHE A 652 4.07 -37.73 21.54
C PHE A 652 4.39 -38.20 22.95
N THR A 653 5.40 -39.04 23.11
CA THR A 653 5.76 -39.68 24.38
C THR A 653 6.14 -38.71 25.48
N ASP A 654 6.69 -37.58 25.14
CA ASP A 654 7.16 -36.50 26.00
C ASP A 654 6.33 -35.22 25.89
N GLY A 655 5.19 -35.29 25.19
CA GLY A 655 4.20 -34.21 25.10
C GLY A 655 4.53 -33.12 24.08
N TRP A 656 5.71 -32.54 24.11
CA TRP A 656 6.11 -31.50 23.17
C TRP A 656 7.22 -31.96 22.24
N HIS A 657 7.05 -31.73 20.94
CA HIS A 657 8.06 -31.92 19.92
C HIS A 657 8.44 -30.59 19.27
N GLY A 658 9.66 -30.46 18.92
CA GLY A 658 10.23 -29.27 18.30
C GLY A 658 11.54 -28.93 18.99
N TRP A 659 12.14 -27.87 18.90
CA TRP A 659 11.84 -26.61 18.17
C TRP A 659 12.41 -26.66 16.76
N TRP A 660 11.52 -26.76 15.81
CA TRP A 660 11.93 -26.71 14.41
C TRP A 660 12.05 -25.26 13.97
N ARG A 661 13.17 -24.95 13.34
CA ARG A 661 13.34 -23.68 12.68
C ARG A 661 12.54 -23.67 11.37
N LEU A 662 11.71 -22.66 11.17
CA LEU A 662 11.06 -22.43 9.90
C LEU A 662 12.09 -21.83 8.94
N ASN A 663 12.63 -22.67 8.05
CA ASN A 663 13.76 -22.33 7.19
C ASN A 663 13.53 -21.06 6.37
N GLY A 664 14.51 -20.15 6.36
CA GLY A 664 14.45 -18.86 5.67
C GLY A 664 13.78 -17.74 6.46
N GLY A 665 13.04 -18.03 7.53
CA GLY A 665 12.39 -17.02 8.36
C GLY A 665 13.38 -16.27 9.26
N SER A 666 13.31 -14.95 9.24
CA SER A 666 14.08 -14.07 10.12
C SER A 666 13.34 -12.78 10.42
N ALA A 667 13.38 -12.36 11.69
CA ALA A 667 12.72 -11.15 12.16
C ALA A 667 13.57 -10.36 13.13
N ALA A 668 13.11 -9.20 13.58
CA ALA A 668 13.77 -8.48 14.66
C ALA A 668 13.71 -9.30 15.97
N LEU A 669 14.71 -9.16 16.81
CA LEU A 669 14.75 -9.87 18.09
C LEU A 669 13.52 -9.53 18.95
N GLY A 670 12.74 -10.54 19.32
CA GLY A 670 11.50 -10.38 20.07
C GLY A 670 10.30 -9.90 19.25
N ALA A 671 10.39 -9.94 17.92
CA ALA A 671 9.24 -9.68 17.06
C ALA A 671 8.11 -10.68 17.29
N ALA A 672 6.87 -10.22 17.15
CA ALA A 672 5.70 -11.09 17.19
C ALA A 672 5.67 -11.99 15.94
N VAL A 673 5.47 -13.29 16.14
CA VAL A 673 5.06 -14.21 15.09
C VAL A 673 3.60 -14.53 15.36
N THR A 674 2.74 -14.35 14.36
CA THR A 674 1.33 -14.73 14.46
C THR A 674 1.08 -15.95 13.61
N ALA A 675 0.28 -16.88 14.10
CA ALA A 675 -0.14 -18.05 13.36
C ALA A 675 -1.66 -18.22 13.40
N VAL A 676 -2.22 -18.83 12.37
CA VAL A 676 -3.65 -19.15 12.30
C VAL A 676 -3.86 -20.53 11.71
N SER A 677 -4.82 -21.27 12.28
CA SER A 677 -5.25 -22.54 11.73
C SER A 677 -6.44 -22.36 10.78
N ARG A 678 -6.24 -22.59 9.50
CA ARG A 678 -7.33 -22.60 8.50
C ARG A 678 -8.20 -23.85 8.63
N SER A 679 -7.62 -24.92 9.12
CA SER A 679 -8.29 -26.19 9.40
C SER A 679 -7.35 -27.07 10.25
N ALA A 680 -7.82 -28.22 10.70
CA ALA A 680 -7.06 -29.14 11.55
C ALA A 680 -5.66 -29.54 11.02
N ASN A 681 -5.42 -29.37 9.74
CA ASN A 681 -4.16 -29.74 9.08
C ASN A 681 -3.58 -28.63 8.20
N LYS A 682 -3.92 -27.36 8.47
CA LYS A 682 -3.39 -26.23 7.72
C LYS A 682 -3.09 -25.06 8.64
N LEU A 683 -1.83 -24.67 8.68
CA LEU A 683 -1.35 -23.51 9.43
C LEU A 683 -0.77 -22.47 8.51
N ASP A 684 -0.93 -21.23 8.87
CA ASP A 684 -0.23 -20.10 8.25
C ASP A 684 0.41 -19.25 9.33
N ALA A 685 1.65 -18.86 9.12
CA ALA A 685 2.42 -18.01 10.01
C ALA A 685 2.80 -16.69 9.32
N PHE A 686 2.83 -15.60 10.09
CA PHE A 686 3.10 -14.26 9.61
C PHE A 686 4.11 -13.55 10.50
N VAL A 687 5.01 -12.79 9.89
CA VAL A 687 6.01 -12.00 10.62
C VAL A 687 6.42 -10.79 9.81
N VAL A 688 6.86 -9.73 10.51
CA VAL A 688 7.56 -8.61 9.89
C VAL A 688 9.06 -8.92 9.88
N GLY A 689 9.64 -9.06 8.70
CA GLY A 689 11.06 -9.32 8.52
C GLY A 689 11.96 -8.14 8.89
N GLY A 690 13.26 -8.39 8.89
CA GLY A 690 14.27 -7.36 9.16
C GLY A 690 14.34 -6.25 8.09
N ASP A 691 13.72 -6.46 6.94
CA ASP A 691 13.60 -5.51 5.83
C ASP A 691 12.28 -4.70 5.88
N SER A 692 11.52 -4.81 6.97
CA SER A 692 10.23 -4.13 7.17
C SER A 692 9.10 -4.60 6.25
N ARG A 693 9.21 -5.80 5.64
CA ARG A 693 8.16 -6.46 4.87
C ARG A 693 7.43 -7.50 5.69
N ILE A 694 6.18 -7.77 5.33
CA ILE A 694 5.43 -8.89 5.90
C ILE A 694 5.75 -10.14 5.09
N TYR A 695 5.99 -11.22 5.80
CA TYR A 695 6.24 -12.55 5.24
C TYR A 695 5.21 -13.55 5.76
N THR A 696 4.86 -14.50 4.91
CA THR A 696 3.99 -15.64 5.26
C THR A 696 4.66 -16.96 4.94
N ALA A 697 4.40 -17.94 5.79
CA ALA A 697 4.74 -19.34 5.57
C ALA A 697 3.53 -20.21 5.84
N ALA A 698 3.38 -21.31 5.12
CA ALA A 698 2.27 -22.24 5.24
C ALA A 698 2.73 -23.65 5.57
N TRP A 699 1.94 -24.36 6.34
CA TRP A 699 2.12 -25.77 6.63
C TRP A 699 0.90 -26.59 6.25
N GLU A 700 1.12 -27.68 5.52
CA GLU A 700 0.13 -28.70 5.22
C GLU A 700 0.81 -30.08 5.20
N PRO A 701 0.15 -31.17 5.62
CA PRO A 701 0.76 -32.52 5.63
C PRO A 701 1.20 -33.03 4.26
N THR A 702 0.67 -32.46 3.19
CA THR A 702 1.00 -32.82 1.81
C THR A 702 2.30 -32.20 1.33
N PHE A 703 2.85 -31.24 2.05
CA PHE A 703 4.15 -30.66 1.71
C PHE A 703 5.27 -31.61 2.11
N THR A 704 6.21 -31.85 1.21
CA THR A 704 7.29 -32.82 1.42
C THR A 704 8.27 -32.44 2.54
N ASP A 705 8.42 -31.15 2.79
CA ASP A 705 9.30 -30.55 3.79
C ASP A 705 8.51 -29.82 4.91
N TRP A 706 7.22 -30.09 5.02
CA TRP A 706 6.32 -29.66 6.09
C TRP A 706 5.96 -28.16 6.08
N TRP A 707 6.94 -27.25 6.07
CA TRP A 707 6.73 -25.80 6.01
C TRP A 707 7.22 -25.23 4.69
N HIS A 708 6.35 -24.55 3.97
CA HIS A 708 6.67 -23.78 2.78
C HIS A 708 6.60 -22.29 3.07
N GLY A 709 7.47 -21.52 2.51
CA GLY A 709 7.57 -20.08 2.64
C GLY A 709 9.04 -19.71 2.82
N TRP A 710 9.45 -18.60 3.19
CA TRP A 710 8.72 -17.37 3.55
C TRP A 710 8.49 -16.49 2.33
N TRP A 711 7.26 -16.38 1.91
CA TRP A 711 6.94 -15.54 0.77
C TRP A 711 6.69 -14.11 1.26
N PRO A 712 7.32 -13.08 0.63
CA PRO A 712 6.99 -11.70 0.93
C PRO A 712 5.57 -11.41 0.45
N MET A 713 4.80 -10.74 1.29
CA MET A 713 3.46 -10.31 0.96
C MET A 713 3.48 -8.88 0.40
N GLY A 714 2.58 -8.59 -0.56
CA GLY A 714 2.48 -7.25 -1.13
C GLY A 714 3.61 -6.88 -2.10
N VAL A 715 4.21 -7.87 -2.76
CA VAL A 715 5.20 -7.66 -3.83
C VAL A 715 4.58 -7.99 -5.18
#